data_c5faf94423d38e5ad0396499c3fc5835
#
_entry.id   c5faf94423d38e5ad0396499c3fc5835
#
_cell.length_a   1.000
_cell.length_b   1.000
_cell.length_c   1.000
_cell.angle_alpha   90.00
_cell.angle_beta   90.00
_cell.angle_gamma   90.00
#
_symmetry.space_group_name_H-M   'P 1'
#
loop_
_entity.id
_entity.type
_entity.pdbx_description
1 polymer ?
#
loop_
_entity_poly.entity_id
_entity_poly.type
_entity_poly.pdbx_seq_one_letter_code
_entity_poly.pdbx_strand_id
1 'polypeptide(L)'
;MKNISFVLMFIPLISFAQTYKYIEIEDGLSNRRIFDIQKDSKGYMWFLTNEGMDRYDGKEIRHYKLLDESKSLTSSIYLGWLYKGDEGRLWVISKKGGVFYYDELYDRFKVVYKLSDASEGVTCGYMDHSDNIWLCGKDSIVLYNIKDTGIRKVANVMHGNVQMVEQVDSSHFFIATERGIRFTELKNNALRVIPIESLCDISSQVNELYFHSASQKLFVGTFEEGIFAFDMNTRQIVRSSIDLSDVNITRICPLNEKELLIATEGMGIHKVDVNTCVTHPYITADYESNNTMNGNNINVVYIDEEKRIWLANYPTGVTIVDNRYKNYYWIKHSIGNQQSLVNDQVHSVIEDSDGDLWFGTSNGISLYNRQTKKWHSFLSSTDHHLKDKNHIFITLCEVSPGIIWAGGYTSGLYKINKESLSVEYFSPFLLTSINMQPDKYIRGMIKDSQGYIWSGGFYNLKCFDLKDNSVRLYPGVSSITAIAEKDSRHMWIGTVAGLYLLDRDSGDYQYIAMPVESSYINTLYQSADGLLYIGTNGSGVLTYDHRNKNFVHYYTGNCALVSNNIYTILPEMDGCIIMSTEDGITSFQIKDKTFHNRTSEQGLLSACFNPSSGTLCRNGGFVLGSTDGAVEFPEKLRFPTYAYKKNDIKRFSDILSAGLSWR
;
A
#
# COMPACT_ATOMS: atom_id res chain seq x y z
N MET A 1 -41.96 8.28 -37.08
CA MET A 1 -41.33 7.60 -35.94
C MET A 1 -39.85 7.50 -36.25
N LYS A 2 -39.04 8.38 -35.68
CA LYS A 2 -37.57 8.36 -35.84
C LYS A 2 -36.99 7.62 -34.62
N ASN A 3 -36.37 6.49 -34.88
CA ASN A 3 -35.60 5.75 -33.88
C ASN A 3 -34.36 6.56 -33.50
N ILE A 4 -34.31 7.05 -32.27
CA ILE A 4 -33.10 7.60 -31.66
C ILE A 4 -32.40 6.43 -30.96
N SER A 5 -31.37 5.87 -31.59
CA SER A 5 -30.47 4.96 -30.94
C SER A 5 -29.57 5.75 -29.96
N PHE A 6 -29.79 5.54 -28.66
CA PHE A 6 -28.84 5.97 -27.63
C PHE A 6 -27.61 5.06 -27.72
N VAL A 7 -26.52 5.59 -28.25
CA VAL A 7 -25.20 5.00 -28.12
C VAL A 7 -24.74 5.35 -26.71
N LEU A 8 -24.83 4.39 -25.79
CA LEU A 8 -24.13 4.44 -24.51
C LEU A 8 -22.62 4.39 -24.81
N MET A 9 -21.98 5.55 -24.77
CA MET A 9 -20.56 5.66 -24.79
C MET A 9 -20.06 5.16 -23.42
N PHE A 10 -19.62 3.90 -23.34
CA PHE A 10 -18.82 3.40 -22.25
C PHE A 10 -17.50 4.15 -22.25
N ILE A 11 -17.39 5.20 -21.45
CA ILE A 11 -16.12 5.77 -21.06
C ILE A 11 -15.53 4.74 -20.10
N PRO A 12 -14.39 4.08 -20.41
CA PRO A 12 -13.73 3.26 -19.40
C PRO A 12 -13.32 4.21 -18.28
N LEU A 13 -13.95 4.07 -17.13
CA LEU A 13 -13.43 4.62 -15.89
C LEU A 13 -12.04 4.02 -15.71
N ILE A 14 -11.02 4.84 -15.97
CA ILE A 14 -9.66 4.54 -15.53
C ILE A 14 -9.73 4.57 -14.00
N SER A 15 -9.98 3.44 -13.41
CA SER A 15 -9.88 3.23 -11.97
C SER A 15 -8.41 3.40 -11.63
N PHE A 16 -8.03 4.55 -11.10
CA PHE A 16 -6.74 4.74 -10.46
C PHE A 16 -6.67 3.74 -9.30
N ALA A 17 -5.74 2.81 -9.37
CA ALA A 17 -5.61 1.76 -8.36
C ALA A 17 -5.30 2.41 -7.02
N GLN A 18 -6.27 2.42 -6.13
CA GLN A 18 -6.07 2.68 -4.71
C GLN A 18 -5.32 1.48 -4.14
N THR A 19 -4.35 1.72 -3.28
CA THR A 19 -3.66 0.64 -2.60
C THR A 19 -4.36 0.33 -1.30
N TYR A 20 -4.68 -0.93 -1.09
CA TYR A 20 -5.34 -1.41 0.13
C TYR A 20 -4.36 -2.26 0.93
N LYS A 21 -4.22 -1.93 2.22
CA LYS A 21 -3.53 -2.76 3.21
C LYS A 21 -4.54 -3.13 4.29
N TYR A 22 -4.45 -4.35 4.79
CA TYR A 22 -5.36 -4.85 5.81
C TYR A 22 -4.63 -5.07 7.12
N ILE A 23 -5.33 -4.91 8.22
CA ILE A 23 -4.90 -5.29 9.57
C ILE A 23 -6.02 -6.13 10.16
N GLU A 24 -5.72 -7.40 10.41
CA GLU A 24 -6.67 -8.40 10.86
C GLU A 24 -6.22 -9.02 12.21
N ILE A 25 -6.97 -10.01 12.69
CA ILE A 25 -6.60 -10.74 13.92
C ILE A 25 -5.24 -11.43 13.78
N GLU A 26 -4.94 -11.93 12.59
CA GLU A 26 -3.69 -12.61 12.25
C GLU A 26 -2.48 -11.68 12.34
N ASP A 27 -2.69 -10.37 12.16
CA ASP A 27 -1.68 -9.32 12.33
C ASP A 27 -1.54 -8.85 13.79
N GLY A 28 -2.34 -9.42 14.70
CA GLY A 28 -2.31 -9.13 16.12
C GLY A 28 -3.41 -8.20 16.64
N LEU A 29 -4.43 -7.88 15.82
CA LEU A 29 -5.59 -7.11 16.30
C LEU A 29 -6.36 -7.88 17.40
N SER A 30 -6.71 -7.23 18.52
CA SER A 30 -7.36 -7.90 19.64
C SER A 30 -8.80 -8.27 19.35
N ASN A 31 -9.51 -7.49 18.54
CA ASN A 31 -10.90 -7.71 18.19
C ASN A 31 -11.21 -7.13 16.81
N ARG A 32 -12.04 -7.82 16.02
CA ARG A 32 -12.46 -7.38 14.68
C ARG A 32 -13.41 -6.18 14.70
N ARG A 33 -14.10 -5.94 15.83
CA ARG A 33 -15.02 -4.82 15.96
C ARG A 33 -14.31 -3.61 16.55
N ILE A 34 -14.12 -2.61 15.71
CA ILE A 34 -13.46 -1.34 16.04
C ILE A 34 -14.52 -0.26 16.12
N PHE A 35 -14.48 0.53 17.19
CA PHE A 35 -15.45 1.60 17.47
C PHE A 35 -14.90 2.98 17.16
N ASP A 36 -13.59 3.15 17.20
CA ASP A 36 -12.95 4.42 16.85
C ASP A 36 -11.49 4.23 16.47
N ILE A 37 -10.95 5.17 15.69
CA ILE A 37 -9.56 5.20 15.22
C ILE A 37 -9.00 6.59 15.44
N GLN A 38 -7.80 6.69 16.03
CA GLN A 38 -7.14 7.96 16.26
C GLN A 38 -5.62 7.81 16.13
N LYS A 39 -4.95 8.86 15.62
CA LYS A 39 -3.49 8.94 15.57
C LYS A 39 -2.96 9.83 16.69
N ASP A 40 -1.97 9.35 17.45
CA ASP A 40 -1.33 10.15 18.48
C ASP A 40 -0.26 11.10 17.92
N SER A 41 0.34 11.91 18.81
CA SER A 41 1.39 12.87 18.44
C SER A 41 2.72 12.23 18.00
N LYS A 42 2.93 10.94 18.30
CA LYS A 42 4.12 10.18 17.90
C LYS A 42 3.94 9.45 16.58
N GLY A 43 2.71 9.44 16.03
CA GLY A 43 2.38 8.79 14.79
C GLY A 43 1.83 7.38 14.93
N TYR A 44 1.64 6.87 16.15
CA TYR A 44 0.99 5.58 16.37
C TYR A 44 -0.50 5.66 16.09
N MET A 45 -1.03 4.62 15.45
CA MET A 45 -2.47 4.47 15.24
C MET A 45 -3.08 3.68 16.40
N TRP A 46 -4.19 4.18 16.93
CA TRP A 46 -4.90 3.59 18.03
C TRP A 46 -6.29 3.15 17.59
N PHE A 47 -6.65 1.94 17.95
CA PHE A 47 -7.94 1.33 17.67
C PHE A 47 -8.69 1.05 18.96
N LEU A 48 -9.88 1.58 19.06
CA LEU A 48 -10.78 1.32 20.17
C LEU A 48 -11.57 0.05 19.87
N THR A 49 -11.40 -1.02 20.67
CA THR A 49 -12.03 -2.32 20.44
C THR A 49 -12.86 -2.77 21.63
N ASN A 50 -13.59 -3.89 21.52
CA ASN A 50 -14.29 -4.48 22.67
C ASN A 50 -13.33 -5.00 23.76
N GLU A 51 -12.09 -5.32 23.41
CA GLU A 51 -11.10 -5.90 24.33
C GLU A 51 -10.21 -4.84 25.01
N GLY A 52 -10.30 -3.59 24.56
CA GLY A 52 -9.49 -2.48 25.04
C GLY A 52 -8.98 -1.60 23.91
N MET A 53 -7.75 -1.12 24.06
CA MET A 53 -7.07 -0.27 23.08
C MET A 53 -5.95 -1.06 22.42
N ASP A 54 -5.91 -1.02 21.10
CA ASP A 54 -4.80 -1.55 20.29
C ASP A 54 -3.99 -0.39 19.74
N ARG A 55 -2.65 -0.44 19.91
CA ARG A 55 -1.71 0.53 19.35
C ARG A 55 -0.91 -0.13 18.23
N TYR A 56 -0.99 0.43 17.05
CA TYR A 56 -0.26 0.00 15.87
C TYR A 56 0.87 1.00 15.56
N ASP A 57 2.10 0.51 15.41
CA ASP A 57 3.29 1.33 15.14
C ASP A 57 3.72 1.34 13.65
N GLY A 58 2.95 0.70 12.78
CA GLY A 58 3.25 0.48 11.36
C GLY A 58 3.61 -0.98 11.08
N LYS A 59 4.01 -1.76 12.09
CA LYS A 59 4.44 -3.14 11.96
C LYS A 59 3.80 -4.07 12.99
N GLU A 60 3.80 -3.69 14.26
CA GLU A 60 3.31 -4.51 15.37
C GLU A 60 2.13 -3.85 16.08
N ILE A 61 1.28 -4.68 16.69
CA ILE A 61 0.16 -4.24 17.52
C ILE A 61 0.42 -4.58 18.97
N ARG A 62 0.21 -3.58 19.86
CA ARG A 62 0.24 -3.76 21.32
C ARG A 62 -1.13 -3.52 21.91
N HIS A 63 -1.51 -4.36 22.88
CA HIS A 63 -2.80 -4.32 23.54
C HIS A 63 -2.73 -3.62 24.89
N TYR A 64 -3.70 -2.75 25.17
CA TYR A 64 -3.83 -2.03 26.43
C TYR A 64 -5.22 -2.24 26.99
N LYS A 65 -5.27 -2.68 28.26
CA LYS A 65 -6.52 -2.76 29.02
C LYS A 65 -6.72 -1.48 29.83
N LEU A 66 -7.95 -0.99 29.87
CA LEU A 66 -8.31 0.11 30.73
C LEU A 66 -8.61 -0.45 32.11
N LEU A 67 -7.69 -0.26 33.04
CA LEU A 67 -7.80 -0.72 34.42
C LEU A 67 -8.15 0.45 35.33
N ASP A 68 -9.02 0.23 36.30
CA ASP A 68 -9.17 1.15 37.40
C ASP A 68 -8.09 0.93 38.48
N GLU A 69 -7.99 1.83 39.47
CA GLU A 69 -6.99 1.78 40.54
C GLU A 69 -7.14 0.51 41.42
N SER A 70 -8.33 -0.10 41.46
CA SER A 70 -8.60 -1.34 42.19
C SER A 70 -8.05 -2.60 41.51
N LYS A 71 -7.45 -2.48 40.33
CA LYS A 71 -7.03 -3.59 39.47
C LYS A 71 -8.17 -4.56 39.11
N SER A 72 -9.39 -4.22 39.41
CA SER A 72 -10.51 -4.97 38.89
C SER A 72 -10.57 -4.66 37.39
N LEU A 73 -10.49 -5.70 36.56
CA LEU A 73 -10.92 -5.63 35.17
C LEU A 73 -12.32 -5.00 35.22
N THR A 74 -12.44 -3.79 34.71
CA THR A 74 -13.76 -3.31 34.34
C THR A 74 -14.20 -4.25 33.24
N SER A 75 -14.80 -5.36 33.64
CA SER A 75 -15.24 -6.44 32.78
C SER A 75 -16.05 -5.85 31.63
N SER A 76 -15.72 -6.27 30.39
CA SER A 76 -16.36 -5.86 29.16
C SER A 76 -16.70 -4.37 29.16
N ILE A 77 -15.69 -3.59 28.92
CA ILE A 77 -15.74 -2.16 28.92
C ILE A 77 -16.62 -1.78 27.74
N TYR A 78 -17.76 -1.23 28.02
CA TYR A 78 -18.47 -0.42 27.05
C TYR A 78 -17.62 0.81 26.79
N LEU A 79 -16.55 0.64 25.99
CA LEU A 79 -15.76 1.73 25.50
C LEU A 79 -16.67 2.59 24.63
N GLY A 80 -16.54 3.91 24.75
CA GLY A 80 -17.42 4.82 24.07
C GLY A 80 -16.73 5.60 22.97
N TRP A 81 -15.76 6.44 23.36
CA TRP A 81 -15.21 7.45 22.44
C TRP A 81 -13.73 7.67 22.70
N LEU A 82 -13.00 7.95 21.61
CA LEU A 82 -11.57 8.22 21.60
C LEU A 82 -11.31 9.62 21.04
N TYR A 83 -10.54 10.42 21.76
CA TYR A 83 -10.22 11.80 21.38
C TYR A 83 -8.72 12.09 21.52
N LYS A 84 -8.25 13.05 20.73
CA LYS A 84 -6.92 13.63 20.83
C LYS A 84 -7.05 15.08 21.30
N GLY A 85 -6.53 15.39 22.48
CA GLY A 85 -6.51 16.75 23.00
C GLY A 85 -5.47 17.63 22.28
N ASP A 86 -5.52 18.93 22.53
CA ASP A 86 -4.64 19.94 21.89
C ASP A 86 -3.15 19.64 22.04
N GLU A 87 -2.73 19.05 23.18
CA GLU A 87 -1.34 18.64 23.41
C GLU A 87 -0.96 17.31 22.71
N GLY A 88 -1.88 16.74 21.91
CA GLY A 88 -1.68 15.47 21.21
C GLY A 88 -1.86 14.21 22.07
N ARG A 89 -2.25 14.37 23.35
CA ARG A 89 -2.52 13.25 24.27
C ARG A 89 -3.84 12.59 23.93
N LEU A 90 -3.87 11.24 24.01
CA LEU A 90 -5.09 10.49 23.80
C LEU A 90 -5.95 10.40 25.05
N TRP A 91 -7.26 10.54 24.85
CA TRP A 91 -8.30 10.48 25.86
C TRP A 91 -9.35 9.45 25.47
N VAL A 92 -9.74 8.62 26.42
CA VAL A 92 -10.80 7.62 26.26
C VAL A 92 -11.93 7.89 27.23
N ILE A 93 -13.14 7.90 26.71
CA ILE A 93 -14.36 8.03 27.52
C ILE A 93 -15.08 6.70 27.49
N SER A 94 -15.37 6.14 28.66
CA SER A 94 -16.14 4.88 28.73
C SER A 94 -17.65 5.18 28.88
N LYS A 95 -18.48 4.31 28.36
CA LYS A 95 -19.96 4.37 28.54
C LYS A 95 -20.40 4.28 30.01
N LYS A 96 -19.51 3.86 30.91
CA LYS A 96 -19.72 3.88 32.37
C LYS A 96 -19.28 5.21 33.02
N GLY A 97 -18.90 6.22 32.25
CA GLY A 97 -18.53 7.54 32.74
C GLY A 97 -17.11 7.65 33.30
N GLY A 98 -16.23 6.73 32.96
CA GLY A 98 -14.80 6.85 33.25
C GLY A 98 -14.09 7.67 32.17
N VAL A 99 -13.21 8.56 32.57
CA VAL A 99 -12.32 9.32 31.70
C VAL A 99 -10.89 8.87 31.93
N PHE A 100 -10.24 8.44 30.88
CA PHE A 100 -8.88 7.92 30.88
C PHE A 100 -8.02 8.72 29.91
N TYR A 101 -6.71 8.82 30.21
CA TYR A 101 -5.73 9.30 29.24
C TYR A 101 -4.58 8.32 29.12
N TYR A 102 -3.90 8.33 27.98
CA TYR A 102 -2.69 7.54 27.79
C TYR A 102 -1.49 8.25 28.42
N ASP A 103 -0.90 7.60 29.42
CA ASP A 103 0.33 8.07 30.10
C ASP A 103 1.55 7.47 29.39
N GLU A 104 2.19 8.27 28.57
CA GLU A 104 3.36 7.86 27.77
C GLU A 104 4.56 7.45 28.61
N LEU A 105 4.73 8.04 29.80
CA LEU A 105 5.87 7.75 30.67
C LEU A 105 5.80 6.33 31.23
N TYR A 106 4.60 5.88 31.54
CA TYR A 106 4.37 4.56 32.13
C TYR A 106 3.79 3.55 31.14
N ASP A 107 3.64 3.92 29.87
CA ASP A 107 3.06 3.10 28.78
C ASP A 107 1.74 2.41 29.18
N ARG A 108 0.81 3.19 29.73
CA ARG A 108 -0.49 2.71 30.23
C ARG A 108 -1.57 3.78 30.22
N PHE A 109 -2.83 3.35 30.25
CA PHE A 109 -3.95 4.27 30.47
C PHE A 109 -4.15 4.51 31.97
N LYS A 110 -4.40 5.77 32.33
CA LYS A 110 -4.67 6.22 33.68
C LYS A 110 -6.07 6.84 33.75
N VAL A 111 -6.86 6.40 34.74
CA VAL A 111 -8.16 7.03 35.05
C VAL A 111 -7.94 8.35 35.77
N VAL A 112 -8.68 9.39 35.37
CA VAL A 112 -8.62 10.72 36.00
C VAL A 112 -9.96 11.16 36.56
N TYR A 113 -11.04 10.60 36.02
CA TYR A 113 -12.38 10.91 36.50
C TYR A 113 -13.30 9.70 36.33
N LYS A 114 -14.25 9.54 37.25
CA LYS A 114 -15.36 8.59 37.16
C LYS A 114 -16.64 9.24 37.66
N LEU A 115 -17.75 9.00 36.97
CA LEU A 115 -19.05 9.38 37.48
C LEU A 115 -19.31 8.65 38.82
N SER A 116 -19.81 9.41 39.81
CA SER A 116 -20.14 8.88 41.12
C SER A 116 -21.33 7.90 41.09
N ASP A 117 -22.25 8.11 40.16
CA ASP A 117 -23.38 7.23 39.90
C ASP A 117 -23.31 6.72 38.46
N ALA A 118 -22.85 5.48 38.35
CA ALA A 118 -22.71 4.80 37.04
C ALA A 118 -24.00 4.05 36.63
N SER A 119 -25.09 4.17 37.39
CA SER A 119 -26.32 3.40 37.15
C SER A 119 -27.05 3.80 35.87
N GLU A 120 -26.89 5.07 35.42
CA GLU A 120 -27.54 5.58 34.21
C GLU A 120 -26.64 5.48 32.95
N GLY A 121 -25.33 5.31 33.14
CA GLY A 121 -24.38 5.28 32.03
C GLY A 121 -24.21 6.62 31.29
N VAL A 122 -23.23 6.70 30.37
CA VAL A 122 -23.04 7.83 29.47
C VAL A 122 -23.61 7.46 28.11
N THR A 123 -24.56 8.23 27.62
CA THR A 123 -25.18 8.02 26.30
C THR A 123 -24.38 8.63 25.17
N CYS A 124 -23.68 9.74 25.43
CA CYS A 124 -22.75 10.40 24.52
C CYS A 124 -21.55 10.98 25.26
N GLY A 125 -20.35 10.71 24.80
CA GLY A 125 -19.11 11.36 25.20
C GLY A 125 -18.62 12.28 24.08
N TYR A 126 -18.20 13.49 24.40
CA TYR A 126 -17.72 14.46 23.43
C TYR A 126 -16.57 15.29 24.01
N MET A 127 -15.61 15.71 23.20
CA MET A 127 -14.57 16.65 23.60
C MET A 127 -14.71 17.93 22.78
N ASP A 128 -14.89 19.07 23.45
CA ASP A 128 -15.02 20.37 22.81
C ASP A 128 -13.65 21.05 22.57
N HIS A 129 -13.63 22.09 21.74
CA HIS A 129 -12.42 22.87 21.42
C HIS A 129 -11.84 23.65 22.61
N SER A 130 -12.53 23.71 23.75
CA SER A 130 -12.06 24.31 25.01
C SER A 130 -11.51 23.26 25.98
N ASP A 131 -11.21 22.03 25.49
CA ASP A 131 -10.72 20.93 26.28
C ASP A 131 -11.65 20.46 27.41
N ASN A 132 -12.96 20.62 27.23
CA ASN A 132 -13.94 19.99 28.12
C ASN A 132 -14.40 18.67 27.54
N ILE A 133 -14.34 17.63 28.34
CA ILE A 133 -14.97 16.35 28.06
C ILE A 133 -16.40 16.41 28.58
N TRP A 134 -17.36 16.20 27.69
CA TRP A 134 -18.78 16.12 27.96
C TRP A 134 -19.18 14.67 28.23
N LEU A 135 -19.70 14.38 29.41
CA LEU A 135 -20.29 13.10 29.76
C LEU A 135 -21.81 13.33 29.83
N CYS A 136 -22.48 12.99 28.73
CA CYS A 136 -23.91 13.24 28.58
C CYS A 136 -24.72 12.07 29.13
N GLY A 137 -25.51 12.31 30.15
CA GLY A 137 -26.50 11.41 30.69
C GLY A 137 -27.91 11.87 30.33
N LYS A 138 -28.92 11.11 30.85
CA LYS A 138 -30.32 11.39 30.61
C LYS A 138 -30.76 12.74 31.20
N ASP A 139 -30.41 12.99 32.46
CA ASP A 139 -30.88 14.15 33.22
C ASP A 139 -29.81 15.22 33.42
N SER A 140 -28.56 14.89 33.22
CA SER A 140 -27.45 15.83 33.42
C SER A 140 -26.28 15.59 32.48
N ILE A 141 -25.52 16.64 32.23
CA ILE A 141 -24.27 16.63 31.46
C ILE A 141 -23.18 17.05 32.45
N VAL A 142 -22.14 16.23 32.55
CA VAL A 142 -20.94 16.56 33.31
C VAL A 142 -19.85 17.01 32.36
N LEU A 143 -19.28 18.19 32.59
CA LEU A 143 -18.14 18.73 31.86
C LEU A 143 -16.91 18.57 32.74
N TYR A 144 -15.94 17.79 32.25
CA TYR A 144 -14.63 17.63 32.84
C TYR A 144 -13.60 18.36 32.00
N ASN A 145 -12.97 19.40 32.54
CA ASN A 145 -11.92 20.13 31.83
C ASN A 145 -10.57 19.45 32.04
N ILE A 146 -9.89 19.13 30.94
CA ILE A 146 -8.64 18.35 30.99
C ILE A 146 -7.42 19.19 31.42
N LYS A 147 -7.47 20.52 31.36
CA LYS A 147 -6.36 21.41 31.73
C LYS A 147 -6.34 21.74 33.22
N ASP A 148 -7.48 22.15 33.77
CA ASP A 148 -7.59 22.51 35.17
C ASP A 148 -8.21 21.45 36.07
N THR A 149 -8.61 20.32 35.50
CA THR A 149 -9.31 19.20 36.15
C THR A 149 -10.65 19.61 36.78
N GLY A 150 -11.17 20.78 36.36
CA GLY A 150 -12.44 21.32 36.87
C GLY A 150 -13.63 20.48 36.41
N ILE A 151 -14.56 20.28 37.33
CA ILE A 151 -15.80 19.52 37.08
C ILE A 151 -16.98 20.50 37.18
N ARG A 152 -17.82 20.50 36.15
CA ARG A 152 -19.04 21.31 36.11
C ARG A 152 -20.23 20.44 35.76
N LYS A 153 -21.32 20.54 36.45
CA LYS A 153 -22.56 19.84 36.17
C LYS A 153 -23.57 20.80 35.56
N VAL A 154 -24.12 20.38 34.42
CA VAL A 154 -25.10 21.14 33.64
C VAL A 154 -26.37 20.33 33.53
N ALA A 155 -27.54 20.93 33.73
CA ALA A 155 -28.81 20.24 33.55
C ALA A 155 -29.04 19.92 32.06
N ASN A 156 -29.48 18.70 31.76
CA ASN A 156 -29.92 18.31 30.44
C ASN A 156 -31.33 18.85 30.17
N VAL A 157 -31.39 20.05 29.59
CA VAL A 157 -32.66 20.77 29.32
C VAL A 157 -33.43 20.20 28.12
N MET A 158 -32.85 19.25 27.40
CA MET A 158 -33.50 18.59 26.25
C MET A 158 -34.46 17.48 26.63
N HIS A 159 -34.45 17.03 27.90
CA HIS A 159 -35.33 15.99 28.43
C HIS A 159 -35.32 14.67 27.61
N GLY A 160 -34.14 14.20 27.25
CA GLY A 160 -33.94 12.95 26.49
C GLY A 160 -32.48 12.51 26.45
N ASN A 161 -32.25 11.28 26.03
CA ASN A 161 -30.88 10.77 25.87
C ASN A 161 -30.17 11.54 24.77
N VAL A 162 -29.01 12.12 25.11
CA VAL A 162 -28.13 12.76 24.11
C VAL A 162 -27.48 11.67 23.26
N GLN A 163 -27.65 11.77 21.97
CA GLN A 163 -27.07 10.84 20.97
C GLN A 163 -25.73 11.35 20.45
N MET A 164 -25.68 12.65 20.08
CA MET A 164 -24.48 13.29 19.56
C MET A 164 -24.42 14.76 19.98
N VAL A 165 -23.21 15.28 20.08
CA VAL A 165 -22.90 16.72 20.30
C VAL A 165 -21.94 17.16 19.23
N GLU A 166 -22.17 18.34 18.65
CA GLU A 166 -21.28 18.95 17.67
C GLU A 166 -21.12 20.45 17.96
N GLN A 167 -19.90 20.92 18.04
CA GLN A 167 -19.59 22.31 18.35
C GLN A 167 -19.62 23.19 17.11
N VAL A 168 -20.29 24.34 17.22
CA VAL A 168 -20.36 25.36 16.16
C VAL A 168 -19.31 26.45 16.37
N ASP A 169 -19.25 26.96 17.58
CA ASP A 169 -18.29 27.98 18.04
C ASP A 169 -17.99 27.79 19.54
N SER A 170 -17.32 28.75 20.17
CA SER A 170 -16.92 28.66 21.59
C SER A 170 -18.07 28.47 22.59
N SER A 171 -19.30 28.76 22.21
CA SER A 171 -20.47 28.71 23.08
C SER A 171 -21.69 28.01 22.50
N HIS A 172 -21.72 27.77 21.20
CA HIS A 172 -22.87 27.19 20.53
C HIS A 172 -22.61 25.74 20.10
N PHE A 173 -23.63 24.90 20.31
CA PHE A 173 -23.59 23.48 20.04
C PHE A 173 -24.88 22.98 19.40
N PHE A 174 -24.76 22.05 18.45
CA PHE A 174 -25.87 21.19 18.08
C PHE A 174 -25.85 19.94 18.97
N ILE A 175 -27.00 19.60 19.53
CA ILE A 175 -27.20 18.43 20.38
C ILE A 175 -28.34 17.60 19.81
N ALA A 176 -28.02 16.38 19.37
CA ALA A 176 -29.02 15.41 18.92
C ALA A 176 -29.53 14.59 20.10
N THR A 177 -30.83 14.38 20.13
CA THR A 177 -31.52 13.53 21.11
C THR A 177 -32.56 12.68 20.40
N GLU A 178 -33.18 11.74 21.13
CA GLU A 178 -34.34 10.96 20.65
C GLU A 178 -35.54 11.83 20.21
N ARG A 179 -35.51 13.15 20.52
CA ARG A 179 -36.56 14.10 20.23
C ARG A 179 -36.14 15.16 19.18
N GLY A 180 -35.19 14.79 18.33
CA GLY A 180 -34.64 15.68 17.31
C GLY A 180 -33.38 16.43 17.74
N ILE A 181 -32.93 17.33 16.90
CA ILE A 181 -31.71 18.11 17.09
C ILE A 181 -32.06 19.51 17.66
N ARG A 182 -31.28 19.95 18.63
CA ARG A 182 -31.42 21.23 19.25
C ARG A 182 -30.16 22.06 19.03
N PHE A 183 -30.34 23.33 18.68
CA PHE A 183 -29.28 24.33 18.71
C PHE A 183 -29.24 24.98 20.09
N THR A 184 -28.08 25.00 20.73
CA THR A 184 -27.94 25.40 22.12
C THR A 184 -26.80 26.38 22.35
N GLU A 185 -26.94 27.24 23.35
CA GLU A 185 -25.88 28.11 23.83
C GLU A 185 -25.48 27.65 25.26
N LEU A 186 -24.20 27.40 25.48
CA LEU A 186 -23.64 27.15 26.81
C LEU A 186 -23.08 28.43 27.38
N LYS A 187 -23.76 28.97 28.42
CA LYS A 187 -23.36 30.21 29.10
C LYS A 187 -23.56 30.07 30.59
N ASN A 188 -22.56 30.50 31.37
CA ASN A 188 -22.61 30.48 32.84
C ASN A 188 -22.98 29.11 33.42
N ASN A 189 -22.45 28.02 32.87
CA ASN A 189 -22.76 26.64 33.23
C ASN A 189 -24.24 26.23 33.05
N ALA A 190 -24.96 26.86 32.17
CA ALA A 190 -26.32 26.53 31.79
C ALA A 190 -26.45 26.42 30.28
N LEU A 191 -27.17 25.40 29.82
CA LEU A 191 -27.55 25.24 28.43
C LEU A 191 -28.89 25.93 28.17
N ARG A 192 -28.92 26.77 27.13
CA ARG A 192 -30.12 27.40 26.64
C ARG A 192 -30.43 26.90 25.24
N VAL A 193 -31.63 26.41 25.02
CA VAL A 193 -32.08 26.01 23.68
C VAL A 193 -32.47 27.26 22.87
N ILE A 194 -31.91 27.35 21.67
CA ILE A 194 -32.28 28.36 20.67
C ILE A 194 -33.21 27.65 19.66
N PRO A 195 -34.49 28.03 19.55
CA PRO A 195 -35.47 27.33 18.76
C PRO A 195 -35.13 27.34 17.26
N ILE A 196 -35.12 26.17 16.63
CA ILE A 196 -35.09 25.97 15.18
C ILE A 196 -36.10 24.85 14.88
N GLU A 197 -37.28 25.21 14.37
CA GLU A 197 -38.42 24.31 14.23
C GLU A 197 -38.09 23.13 13.27
N SER A 198 -37.42 23.37 12.16
CA SER A 198 -37.10 22.37 11.16
C SER A 198 -36.17 21.22 11.63
N LEU A 199 -35.43 21.41 12.73
CA LEU A 199 -34.58 20.40 13.33
C LEU A 199 -35.29 19.58 14.42
N CYS A 200 -36.46 20.03 14.86
CA CYS A 200 -37.22 19.35 15.90
C CYS A 200 -37.96 18.09 15.39
N ASP A 201 -38.22 18.00 14.09
CA ASP A 201 -39.04 16.96 13.48
C ASP A 201 -38.24 15.74 13.00
N ILE A 202 -36.93 15.71 13.27
CA ILE A 202 -36.08 14.57 12.94
C ILE A 202 -36.34 13.47 13.95
N SER A 203 -36.99 12.40 13.49
CA SER A 203 -37.41 11.26 14.33
C SER A 203 -36.43 10.09 14.33
N SER A 204 -35.56 10.04 13.32
CA SER A 204 -34.57 8.98 13.20
C SER A 204 -33.43 9.14 14.19
N GLN A 205 -32.87 8.04 14.65
CA GLN A 205 -31.66 8.04 15.49
C GLN A 205 -30.52 8.71 14.75
N VAL A 206 -29.90 9.72 15.39
CA VAL A 206 -28.74 10.43 14.85
C VAL A 206 -27.48 9.72 15.32
N ASN A 207 -26.66 9.25 14.35
CA ASN A 207 -25.41 8.55 14.61
C ASN A 207 -24.20 9.46 14.53
N GLU A 208 -24.27 10.52 13.71
CA GLU A 208 -23.14 11.44 13.51
C GLU A 208 -23.64 12.85 13.17
N LEU A 209 -22.96 13.85 13.71
CA LEU A 209 -23.12 15.26 13.37
C LEU A 209 -21.77 15.82 12.93
N TYR A 210 -21.77 16.65 11.90
CA TYR A 210 -20.58 17.37 11.47
C TYR A 210 -20.96 18.77 11.00
N PHE A 211 -20.45 19.81 11.66
CA PHE A 211 -20.68 21.20 11.27
C PHE A 211 -19.55 21.71 10.39
N HIS A 212 -19.87 22.03 9.14
CA HIS A 212 -18.93 22.62 8.21
C HIS A 212 -19.00 24.15 8.29
N SER A 213 -18.05 24.76 9.00
CA SER A 213 -18.06 26.17 9.33
C SER A 213 -18.01 27.10 8.11
N ALA A 214 -17.23 26.74 7.06
CA ALA A 214 -17.12 27.59 5.86
C ALA A 214 -18.43 27.70 5.07
N SER A 215 -19.23 26.64 4.97
CA SER A 215 -20.53 26.65 4.29
C SER A 215 -21.70 26.92 5.23
N GLN A 216 -21.47 27.00 6.53
CA GLN A 216 -22.51 27.14 7.57
C GLN A 216 -23.60 26.06 7.48
N LYS A 217 -23.18 24.81 7.21
CA LYS A 217 -24.07 23.66 7.12
C LYS A 217 -23.77 22.61 8.18
N LEU A 218 -24.81 22.09 8.81
CA LEU A 218 -24.75 20.90 9.66
C LEU A 218 -25.10 19.67 8.85
N PHE A 219 -24.18 18.74 8.69
CA PHE A 219 -24.43 17.43 8.10
C PHE A 219 -24.86 16.45 9.18
N VAL A 220 -25.91 15.70 8.91
CA VAL A 220 -26.54 14.80 9.86
C VAL A 220 -26.61 13.39 9.25
N GLY A 221 -25.91 12.45 9.87
CA GLY A 221 -25.98 11.03 9.53
C GLY A 221 -26.94 10.30 10.47
N THR A 222 -27.86 9.56 9.91
CA THR A 222 -28.93 8.86 10.65
C THR A 222 -28.84 7.35 10.49
N PHE A 223 -29.59 6.65 11.32
CA PHE A 223 -29.66 5.19 11.27
C PHE A 223 -30.51 4.69 10.07
N GLU A 224 -31.61 5.35 9.76
CA GLU A 224 -32.57 4.87 8.74
C GLU A 224 -32.88 5.85 7.64
N GLU A 225 -32.62 7.16 7.83
CA GLU A 225 -32.97 8.18 6.84
C GLU A 225 -31.78 8.68 5.99
N GLY A 226 -30.62 7.98 6.11
CA GLY A 226 -29.41 8.35 5.37
C GLY A 226 -28.77 9.65 5.87
N ILE A 227 -28.30 10.47 4.92
CA ILE A 227 -27.63 11.74 5.22
C ILE A 227 -28.42 12.94 4.68
N PHE A 228 -28.48 14.02 5.46
CA PHE A 228 -28.97 15.33 5.01
C PHE A 228 -28.13 16.47 5.60
N ALA A 229 -28.28 17.66 5.06
CA ALA A 229 -27.66 18.86 5.56
C ALA A 229 -28.70 19.88 5.99
N PHE A 230 -28.45 20.56 7.12
CA PHE A 230 -29.20 21.73 7.53
C PHE A 230 -28.36 22.99 7.26
N ASP A 231 -28.90 23.92 6.49
CA ASP A 231 -28.24 25.17 6.16
C ASP A 231 -28.66 26.27 7.17
N MET A 232 -27.69 26.77 7.93
CA MET A 232 -27.91 27.79 8.95
C MET A 232 -28.38 29.13 8.40
N ASN A 233 -27.99 29.47 7.16
CA ASN A 233 -28.35 30.72 6.52
C ASN A 233 -29.81 30.74 6.06
N THR A 234 -30.23 29.65 5.42
CA THR A 234 -31.59 29.51 4.88
C THR A 234 -32.58 28.92 5.89
N ARG A 235 -32.06 28.27 6.96
CA ARG A 235 -32.78 27.48 7.96
C ARG A 235 -33.61 26.34 7.35
N GLN A 236 -33.11 25.77 6.26
CA GLN A 236 -33.78 24.67 5.55
C GLN A 236 -32.94 23.39 5.59
N ILE A 237 -33.63 22.26 5.58
CA ILE A 237 -33.02 20.95 5.39
C ILE A 237 -32.88 20.70 3.89
N VAL A 238 -31.66 20.40 3.48
CA VAL A 238 -31.32 19.94 2.13
C VAL A 238 -31.04 18.44 2.22
N ARG A 239 -31.91 17.62 1.65
CA ARG A 239 -31.67 16.18 1.57
C ARG A 239 -30.69 15.91 0.45
N SER A 240 -29.77 14.98 0.69
CA SER A 240 -28.83 14.56 -0.34
C SER A 240 -29.56 13.82 -1.46
N SER A 241 -28.91 13.71 -2.63
CA SER A 241 -29.44 12.93 -3.73
C SER A 241 -29.71 11.48 -3.31
N ILE A 242 -30.67 10.87 -3.94
CA ILE A 242 -31.45 9.67 -3.63
C ILE A 242 -30.66 8.39 -3.21
N ASP A 243 -29.34 8.33 -3.45
CA ASP A 243 -28.59 7.07 -3.35
C ASP A 243 -28.29 6.57 -1.93
N LEU A 244 -28.51 7.38 -0.88
CA LEU A 244 -28.28 7.02 0.51
C LEU A 244 -29.55 7.11 1.39
N SER A 245 -30.72 7.22 0.81
CA SER A 245 -31.98 7.05 1.54
C SER A 245 -32.08 5.60 2.05
N ASP A 246 -32.56 5.40 3.26
CA ASP A 246 -32.69 4.10 3.91
C ASP A 246 -31.34 3.39 4.22
N VAL A 247 -30.26 4.14 4.27
CA VAL A 247 -28.89 3.64 4.59
C VAL A 247 -28.46 4.14 5.96
N ASN A 248 -27.92 3.23 6.77
CA ASN A 248 -27.31 3.58 8.04
C ASN A 248 -25.98 4.31 7.81
N ILE A 249 -25.91 5.58 8.21
CA ILE A 249 -24.71 6.39 8.20
C ILE A 249 -23.98 6.20 9.53
N THR A 250 -22.76 5.73 9.49
CA THR A 250 -21.98 5.39 10.69
C THR A 250 -20.99 6.49 11.08
N ARG A 251 -20.43 7.21 10.12
CA ARG A 251 -19.47 8.29 10.37
C ARG A 251 -19.44 9.33 9.24
N ILE A 252 -19.18 10.58 9.56
CA ILE A 252 -18.89 11.68 8.64
C ILE A 252 -17.49 12.20 8.93
N CYS A 253 -16.62 12.28 7.91
CA CYS A 253 -15.24 12.72 8.07
C CYS A 253 -14.86 13.72 6.97
N PRO A 254 -14.27 14.90 7.29
CA PRO A 254 -13.85 15.85 6.30
C PRO A 254 -12.66 15.31 5.48
N LEU A 255 -12.82 15.27 4.15
CA LEU A 255 -11.75 14.91 3.23
C LEU A 255 -10.92 16.14 2.83
N ASN A 256 -11.61 17.23 2.53
CA ASN A 256 -11.05 18.54 2.21
C ASN A 256 -12.13 19.61 2.40
N GLU A 257 -11.83 20.88 2.05
CA GLU A 257 -12.76 22.01 2.21
C GLU A 257 -14.07 21.90 1.39
N LYS A 258 -14.14 21.00 0.40
CA LYS A 258 -15.29 20.85 -0.50
C LYS A 258 -15.99 19.51 -0.39
N GLU A 259 -15.35 18.51 0.16
CA GLU A 259 -15.84 17.13 0.15
C GLU A 259 -15.75 16.50 1.55
N LEU A 260 -16.78 15.76 1.93
CA LEU A 260 -16.81 14.88 3.10
C LEU A 260 -16.84 13.42 2.67
N LEU A 261 -16.23 12.55 3.47
CA LEU A 261 -16.40 11.09 3.37
C LEU A 261 -17.55 10.68 4.30
N ILE A 262 -18.40 9.83 3.77
CA ILE A 262 -19.54 9.27 4.47
C ILE A 262 -19.36 7.76 4.54
N ALA A 263 -19.18 7.24 5.73
CA ALA A 263 -19.14 5.81 5.99
C ALA A 263 -20.55 5.25 6.17
N THR A 264 -20.80 4.08 5.60
CA THR A 264 -22.11 3.45 5.60
C THR A 264 -22.04 2.00 6.06
N GLU A 265 -23.16 1.50 6.57
CA GLU A 265 -23.37 0.07 6.79
C GLU A 265 -23.90 -0.58 5.50
N GLY A 266 -23.00 -1.25 4.78
CA GLY A 266 -23.34 -2.07 3.62
C GLY A 266 -23.11 -1.44 2.23
N MET A 267 -22.88 -0.12 2.11
CA MET A 267 -22.64 0.54 0.82
C MET A 267 -21.21 1.14 0.69
N GLY A 268 -20.31 0.86 1.64
CA GLY A 268 -18.94 1.36 1.62
C GLY A 268 -18.82 2.85 1.95
N ILE A 269 -17.89 3.54 1.29
CA ILE A 269 -17.63 4.97 1.49
C ILE A 269 -18.16 5.77 0.31
N HIS A 270 -18.90 6.82 0.62
CA HIS A 270 -19.37 7.82 -0.33
C HIS A 270 -18.70 9.17 -0.11
N LYS A 271 -18.67 9.99 -1.14
CA LYS A 271 -18.31 11.41 -1.05
C LYS A 271 -19.55 12.27 -1.13
N VAL A 272 -19.56 13.35 -0.34
CA VAL A 272 -20.56 14.41 -0.41
C VAL A 272 -19.87 15.72 -0.74
N ASP A 273 -20.35 16.41 -1.77
CA ASP A 273 -19.96 17.79 -2.03
C ASP A 273 -20.67 18.72 -1.05
N VAL A 274 -19.92 19.51 -0.30
CA VAL A 274 -20.42 20.38 0.80
C VAL A 274 -21.40 21.44 0.29
N ASN A 275 -21.20 21.96 -0.93
CA ASN A 275 -22.03 23.03 -1.46
C ASN A 275 -23.35 22.52 -2.03
N THR A 276 -23.29 21.48 -2.85
CA THR A 276 -24.43 20.92 -3.58
C THR A 276 -25.17 19.83 -2.81
N CYS A 277 -24.55 19.26 -1.78
CA CYS A 277 -25.03 18.10 -1.02
C CYS A 277 -25.26 16.85 -1.91
N VAL A 278 -24.60 16.77 -3.07
CA VAL A 278 -24.68 15.62 -3.96
C VAL A 278 -23.72 14.53 -3.47
N THR A 279 -24.20 13.29 -3.43
CA THR A 279 -23.43 12.12 -3.01
C THR A 279 -23.00 11.27 -4.19
N HIS A 280 -21.79 10.70 -4.11
CA HIS A 280 -21.27 9.74 -5.08
C HIS A 280 -20.54 8.60 -4.38
N PRO A 281 -20.65 7.33 -4.86
CA PRO A 281 -19.81 6.25 -4.40
C PRO A 281 -18.32 6.61 -4.58
N TYR A 282 -17.48 6.25 -3.61
CA TYR A 282 -16.05 6.57 -3.66
C TYR A 282 -15.16 5.36 -3.46
N ILE A 283 -15.39 4.57 -2.41
CA ILE A 283 -14.67 3.33 -2.13
C ILE A 283 -15.72 2.27 -1.82
N THR A 284 -15.80 1.26 -2.66
CA THR A 284 -16.72 0.13 -2.51
C THR A 284 -15.93 -1.17 -2.69
N ALA A 285 -16.34 -2.22 -1.98
CA ALA A 285 -15.76 -3.54 -2.17
C ALA A 285 -16.16 -4.09 -3.54
N ASP A 286 -15.17 -4.53 -4.30
CA ASP A 286 -15.34 -5.27 -5.54
C ASP A 286 -14.88 -6.71 -5.27
N TYR A 287 -15.82 -7.61 -5.09
CA TYR A 287 -15.55 -9.02 -4.75
C TYR A 287 -14.90 -9.83 -5.89
N GLU A 288 -14.82 -9.26 -7.08
CA GLU A 288 -14.11 -9.85 -8.21
C GLU A 288 -12.64 -9.38 -8.29
N SER A 289 -12.28 -8.37 -7.51
CA SER A 289 -10.94 -7.78 -7.46
C SER A 289 -10.20 -8.18 -6.18
N ASN A 290 -8.94 -8.59 -6.32
CA ASN A 290 -8.07 -8.84 -5.17
C ASN A 290 -7.47 -7.56 -4.55
N ASN A 291 -7.63 -6.41 -5.20
CA ASN A 291 -7.18 -5.11 -4.71
C ASN A 291 -8.40 -4.21 -4.46
N THR A 292 -9.10 -4.47 -3.39
CA THR A 292 -10.35 -3.82 -3.04
C THR A 292 -10.51 -3.75 -1.52
N MET A 293 -11.47 -3.01 -1.04
CA MET A 293 -11.84 -2.99 0.37
C MET A 293 -12.41 -4.35 0.84
N ASN A 294 -12.10 -4.79 2.05
CA ASN A 294 -12.54 -6.06 2.64
C ASN A 294 -14.02 -6.12 3.06
N GLY A 295 -14.88 -5.35 2.43
CA GLY A 295 -16.33 -5.32 2.67
C GLY A 295 -16.89 -3.92 2.75
N ASN A 296 -18.18 -3.80 2.53
CA ASN A 296 -18.90 -2.51 2.45
C ASN A 296 -19.47 -2.05 3.82
N ASN A 297 -19.24 -2.80 4.88
CA ASN A 297 -19.74 -2.51 6.23
C ASN A 297 -18.69 -1.70 6.99
N ILE A 298 -18.81 -0.38 7.02
CA ILE A 298 -17.80 0.52 7.57
C ILE A 298 -18.33 1.15 8.86
N ASN A 299 -17.68 0.85 9.98
CA ASN A 299 -18.04 1.45 11.28
C ASN A 299 -17.39 2.80 11.52
N VAL A 300 -16.13 2.97 11.07
CA VAL A 300 -15.34 4.18 11.29
C VAL A 300 -14.55 4.51 10.03
N VAL A 301 -14.45 5.79 9.72
CA VAL A 301 -13.51 6.36 8.76
C VAL A 301 -12.65 7.41 9.46
N TYR A 302 -11.34 7.34 9.28
CA TYR A 302 -10.36 8.29 9.80
C TYR A 302 -9.37 8.66 8.70
N ILE A 303 -9.01 9.93 8.57
CA ILE A 303 -8.01 10.40 7.62
C ILE A 303 -6.82 10.96 8.41
N ASP A 304 -5.64 10.38 8.18
CA ASP A 304 -4.43 10.85 8.85
C ASP A 304 -3.78 12.06 8.13
N GLU A 305 -2.75 12.62 8.74
CA GLU A 305 -2.03 13.79 8.20
C GLU A 305 -1.33 13.48 6.87
N GLU A 306 -1.01 12.21 6.62
CA GLU A 306 -0.44 11.72 5.36
C GLU A 306 -1.51 11.46 4.28
N LYS A 307 -2.78 11.77 4.56
CA LYS A 307 -3.92 11.56 3.66
C LYS A 307 -4.25 10.09 3.37
N ARG A 308 -3.81 9.17 4.22
CA ARG A 308 -4.30 7.78 4.20
C ARG A 308 -5.69 7.74 4.82
N ILE A 309 -6.55 6.91 4.26
CA ILE A 309 -7.90 6.68 4.77
C ILE A 309 -7.88 5.35 5.51
N TRP A 310 -8.20 5.39 6.79
CA TRP A 310 -8.31 4.23 7.67
C TRP A 310 -9.77 3.88 7.85
N LEU A 311 -10.14 2.66 7.52
CA LEU A 311 -11.52 2.17 7.53
C LEU A 311 -11.64 1.01 8.50
N ALA A 312 -12.51 1.11 9.50
CA ALA A 312 -12.89 -0.04 10.31
C ALA A 312 -13.98 -0.82 9.59
N ASN A 313 -13.62 -1.98 9.06
CA ASN A 313 -14.51 -2.89 8.34
C ASN A 313 -14.99 -4.00 9.28
N TYR A 314 -16.31 -4.15 9.45
CA TYR A 314 -16.83 -5.29 10.19
C TYR A 314 -17.34 -6.36 9.20
N PRO A 315 -16.98 -7.67 9.39
CA PRO A 315 -16.24 -8.26 10.51
C PRO A 315 -14.72 -8.49 10.25
N THR A 316 -14.08 -7.76 9.36
CA THR A 316 -12.73 -8.11 8.88
C THR A 316 -11.59 -7.42 9.67
N GLY A 317 -11.77 -6.20 10.16
CA GLY A 317 -10.74 -5.46 10.88
C GLY A 317 -10.52 -4.06 10.34
N VAL A 318 -9.28 -3.67 10.00
CA VAL A 318 -8.95 -2.35 9.45
C VAL A 318 -8.47 -2.46 8.02
N THR A 319 -9.03 -1.64 7.13
CA THR A 319 -8.51 -1.42 5.79
C THR A 319 -7.84 -0.04 5.73
N ILE A 320 -6.62 0.02 5.24
CA ILE A 320 -5.88 1.26 5.00
C ILE A 320 -5.89 1.52 3.51
N VAL A 321 -6.42 2.68 3.09
CA VAL A 321 -6.43 3.12 1.70
C VAL A 321 -5.40 4.23 1.55
N ASP A 322 -4.33 3.95 0.81
CA ASP A 322 -3.26 4.91 0.58
C ASP A 322 -3.33 5.49 -0.84
N ASN A 323 -3.72 6.75 -0.91
CA ASN A 323 -3.86 7.48 -2.17
C ASN A 323 -2.59 8.24 -2.60
N ARG A 324 -1.52 8.22 -1.79
CA ARG A 324 -0.28 8.97 -2.08
C ARG A 324 0.49 8.37 -3.25
N TYR A 325 0.28 7.08 -3.50
CA TYR A 325 1.04 6.29 -4.46
C TYR A 325 0.19 5.87 -5.67
N LYS A 326 -0.63 6.77 -6.19
CA LYS A 326 -1.50 6.54 -7.37
C LYS A 326 -0.76 6.22 -8.68
N ASN A 327 0.57 6.17 -8.65
CA ASN A 327 1.40 6.18 -9.84
C ASN A 327 1.96 4.79 -10.18
N TYR A 328 1.35 3.69 -9.72
CA TYR A 328 1.71 2.36 -10.17
C TYR A 328 0.50 1.43 -10.24
N TYR A 329 0.58 0.42 -11.08
CA TYR A 329 -0.46 -0.59 -11.27
C TYR A 329 0.03 -1.94 -10.77
N TRP A 330 -0.84 -2.66 -10.09
CA TRP A 330 -0.58 -4.04 -9.70
C TRP A 330 -1.23 -4.98 -10.70
N ILE A 331 -0.41 -5.79 -11.35
CA ILE A 331 -0.81 -6.75 -12.37
C ILE A 331 -0.84 -8.12 -11.70
N LYS A 332 -2.04 -8.70 -11.56
CA LYS A 332 -2.27 -9.97 -10.86
C LYS A 332 -3.07 -10.97 -11.68
N HIS A 333 -2.99 -12.23 -11.25
CA HIS A 333 -3.88 -13.29 -11.68
C HIS A 333 -5.26 -13.11 -11.05
N SER A 334 -6.32 -13.29 -11.83
CA SER A 334 -7.71 -13.34 -11.35
C SER A 334 -8.31 -14.70 -11.67
N ILE A 335 -8.73 -15.43 -10.65
CA ILE A 335 -9.29 -16.77 -10.79
C ILE A 335 -10.55 -16.73 -11.65
N GLY A 336 -10.59 -17.56 -12.71
CA GLY A 336 -11.71 -17.61 -13.64
C GLY A 336 -11.73 -16.51 -14.70
N ASN A 337 -10.84 -15.53 -14.64
CA ASN A 337 -10.70 -14.46 -15.63
C ASN A 337 -9.51 -14.72 -16.57
N GLN A 338 -9.79 -15.11 -17.80
CA GLN A 338 -8.75 -15.32 -18.83
C GLN A 338 -8.12 -14.02 -19.32
N GLN A 339 -8.69 -12.85 -18.99
CA GLN A 339 -8.16 -11.54 -19.30
C GLN A 339 -7.35 -10.97 -18.10
N SER A 340 -6.47 -11.80 -17.54
CA SER A 340 -5.57 -11.45 -16.44
C SER A 340 -4.24 -12.20 -16.60
N LEU A 341 -3.28 -11.89 -15.72
CA LEU A 341 -2.02 -12.62 -15.63
C LEU A 341 -2.29 -14.13 -15.40
N VAL A 342 -1.54 -15.00 -16.03
CA VAL A 342 -1.75 -16.46 -15.94
C VAL A 342 -1.38 -17.05 -14.58
N ASN A 343 -0.41 -16.42 -13.88
CA ASN A 343 0.02 -16.82 -12.54
C ASN A 343 0.77 -15.66 -11.85
N ASP A 344 0.63 -15.52 -10.52
CA ASP A 344 1.20 -14.39 -9.76
C ASP A 344 2.71 -14.49 -9.53
N GLN A 345 3.34 -15.67 -9.64
CA GLN A 345 4.80 -15.76 -9.52
C GLN A 345 5.47 -15.38 -10.84
N VAL A 346 5.90 -14.12 -10.95
CA VAL A 346 6.47 -13.54 -12.18
C VAL A 346 8.00 -13.56 -12.12
N HIS A 347 8.62 -14.41 -12.92
CA HIS A 347 10.08 -14.62 -12.95
C HIS A 347 10.81 -13.78 -14.01
N SER A 348 10.12 -13.33 -15.04
CA SER A 348 10.71 -12.52 -16.11
C SER A 348 9.68 -11.55 -16.68
N VAL A 349 10.10 -10.31 -16.94
CA VAL A 349 9.28 -9.30 -17.59
C VAL A 349 10.09 -8.63 -18.69
N ILE A 350 9.49 -8.52 -19.88
CA ILE A 350 10.04 -7.72 -20.99
C ILE A 350 8.95 -6.85 -21.64
N GLU A 351 9.35 -5.73 -22.24
CA GLU A 351 8.55 -4.96 -23.18
C GLU A 351 9.04 -5.27 -24.60
N ASP A 352 8.14 -5.69 -25.49
CA ASP A 352 8.50 -5.99 -26.88
C ASP A 352 8.61 -4.74 -27.76
N SER A 353 8.97 -4.94 -29.04
CA SER A 353 9.15 -3.85 -30.00
C SER A 353 7.87 -3.05 -30.31
N ASP A 354 6.69 -3.58 -30.01
CA ASP A 354 5.41 -2.86 -30.17
C ASP A 354 4.99 -2.13 -28.88
N GLY A 355 5.70 -2.35 -27.76
CA GLY A 355 5.37 -1.79 -26.45
C GLY A 355 4.44 -2.66 -25.60
N ASP A 356 4.21 -3.90 -26.01
CA ASP A 356 3.40 -4.86 -25.25
C ASP A 356 4.25 -5.57 -24.19
N LEU A 357 3.62 -5.99 -23.08
CA LEU A 357 4.30 -6.61 -21.96
C LEU A 357 4.18 -8.14 -22.02
N TRP A 358 5.31 -8.80 -21.76
CA TRP A 358 5.39 -10.24 -21.64
C TRP A 358 5.87 -10.64 -20.25
N PHE A 359 5.23 -11.66 -19.67
CA PHE A 359 5.49 -12.13 -18.32
C PHE A 359 5.78 -13.64 -18.37
N GLY A 360 6.97 -14.04 -17.95
CA GLY A 360 7.30 -15.46 -17.70
C GLY A 360 6.96 -15.79 -16.25
N THR A 361 6.14 -16.81 -16.04
CA THR A 361 5.58 -17.13 -14.73
C THR A 361 5.85 -18.59 -14.32
N SER A 362 5.44 -18.95 -13.10
CA SER A 362 5.46 -20.34 -12.64
C SER A 362 4.43 -21.24 -13.33
N ASN A 363 3.51 -20.70 -14.12
CA ASN A 363 2.51 -21.47 -14.87
C ASN A 363 2.27 -20.91 -16.27
N GLY A 364 3.33 -20.86 -17.08
CA GLY A 364 3.24 -20.38 -18.46
C GLY A 364 3.69 -18.92 -18.64
N ILE A 365 3.28 -18.35 -19.75
CA ILE A 365 3.66 -17.03 -20.21
C ILE A 365 2.40 -16.21 -20.49
N SER A 366 2.39 -14.95 -20.08
CA SER A 366 1.33 -14.01 -20.44
C SER A 366 1.86 -12.91 -21.35
N LEU A 367 1.06 -12.56 -22.37
CA LEU A 367 1.20 -11.36 -23.18
C LEU A 367 0.06 -10.40 -22.85
N TYR A 368 0.38 -9.17 -22.49
CA TYR A 368 -0.57 -8.07 -22.34
C TYR A 368 -0.41 -7.07 -23.47
N ASN A 369 -1.39 -7.02 -24.36
CA ASN A 369 -1.42 -6.04 -25.42
C ASN A 369 -1.94 -4.70 -24.90
N ARG A 370 -1.07 -3.68 -24.86
CA ARG A 370 -1.37 -2.38 -24.24
C ARG A 370 -2.41 -1.57 -25.01
N GLN A 371 -2.51 -1.74 -26.34
CA GLN A 371 -3.46 -0.99 -27.19
C GLN A 371 -4.86 -1.57 -27.04
N THR A 372 -5.00 -2.89 -27.17
CA THR A 372 -6.31 -3.56 -27.14
C THR A 372 -6.77 -3.92 -25.74
N LYS A 373 -5.89 -3.81 -24.72
CA LYS A 373 -6.10 -4.23 -23.34
C LYS A 373 -6.42 -5.73 -23.19
N LYS A 374 -6.00 -6.56 -24.15
CA LYS A 374 -6.24 -8.00 -24.17
C LYS A 374 -5.05 -8.78 -23.65
N TRP A 375 -5.36 -9.90 -22.99
CA TRP A 375 -4.40 -10.86 -22.53
C TRP A 375 -4.39 -12.11 -23.40
N HIS A 376 -3.21 -12.69 -23.60
CA HIS A 376 -3.02 -14.01 -24.18
C HIS A 376 -2.09 -14.82 -23.30
N SER A 377 -2.42 -16.10 -23.07
CA SER A 377 -1.61 -17.02 -22.28
C SER A 377 -1.04 -18.13 -23.18
N PHE A 378 0.20 -18.50 -22.92
CA PHE A 378 0.92 -19.55 -23.65
C PHE A 378 1.52 -20.54 -22.67
N LEU A 379 1.58 -21.81 -23.05
CA LEU A 379 2.33 -22.85 -22.34
C LEU A 379 1.92 -22.99 -20.86
N SER A 380 0.68 -22.71 -20.52
CA SER A 380 0.13 -22.94 -19.19
C SER A 380 -0.27 -24.40 -18.96
N SER A 381 -0.58 -24.77 -17.73
CA SER A 381 -1.01 -26.12 -17.36
C SER A 381 -2.29 -26.58 -18.07
N THR A 382 -3.04 -25.65 -18.65
CA THR A 382 -4.24 -25.92 -19.47
C THR A 382 -3.91 -26.11 -20.96
N ASP A 383 -2.66 -25.88 -21.36
CA ASP A 383 -2.23 -25.99 -22.76
C ASP A 383 -1.75 -27.42 -23.07
N HIS A 384 -2.45 -28.12 -23.96
CA HIS A 384 -2.16 -29.49 -24.34
C HIS A 384 -0.95 -29.66 -25.27
N HIS A 385 -0.32 -28.56 -25.70
CA HIS A 385 0.85 -28.57 -26.60
C HIS A 385 2.19 -28.76 -25.89
N LEU A 386 2.22 -28.75 -24.55
CA LEU A 386 3.44 -28.93 -23.78
C LEU A 386 3.87 -30.40 -23.76
N LYS A 387 5.09 -30.62 -24.21
CA LYS A 387 5.72 -31.96 -24.14
C LYS A 387 6.19 -32.33 -22.73
N ASP A 388 6.54 -31.36 -21.93
CA ASP A 388 6.97 -31.50 -20.53
C ASP A 388 5.93 -30.89 -19.58
N LYS A 389 5.74 -31.52 -18.42
CA LYS A 389 4.80 -31.08 -17.39
C LYS A 389 5.26 -29.83 -16.61
N ASN A 390 6.41 -29.26 -16.95
CA ASN A 390 6.94 -28.08 -16.25
C ASN A 390 6.65 -26.81 -17.04
N HIS A 391 5.88 -25.93 -16.43
CA HIS A 391 5.38 -24.70 -17.01
C HIS A 391 6.08 -23.42 -16.49
N ILE A 392 7.23 -23.57 -15.82
CA ILE A 392 7.97 -22.44 -15.22
C ILE A 392 8.89 -21.82 -16.27
N PHE A 393 8.65 -20.53 -16.58
CA PHE A 393 9.45 -19.72 -17.49
C PHE A 393 10.16 -18.60 -16.75
N ILE A 394 11.50 -18.63 -16.77
CA ILE A 394 12.34 -17.77 -15.94
C ILE A 394 13.13 -16.73 -16.73
N THR A 395 13.11 -16.78 -18.05
CA THR A 395 13.73 -15.75 -18.91
C THR A 395 12.99 -15.61 -20.23
N LEU A 396 12.84 -14.39 -20.69
CA LEU A 396 12.23 -14.01 -21.97
C LEU A 396 13.18 -13.11 -22.74
N CYS A 397 13.19 -13.20 -24.07
CA CYS A 397 13.96 -12.33 -24.92
C CYS A 397 13.27 -12.13 -26.28
N GLU A 398 13.05 -10.87 -26.71
CA GLU A 398 12.64 -10.60 -28.08
C GLU A 398 13.86 -10.69 -29.01
N VAL A 399 13.89 -11.73 -29.82
CA VAL A 399 15.03 -12.01 -30.73
C VAL A 399 14.91 -11.24 -32.06
N SER A 400 13.67 -11.05 -32.51
CA SER A 400 13.31 -10.16 -33.63
C SER A 400 11.88 -9.64 -33.38
N PRO A 401 11.45 -8.53 -34.03
CA PRO A 401 10.12 -7.98 -33.80
C PRO A 401 9.02 -9.03 -33.84
N GLY A 402 8.26 -9.16 -32.76
CA GLY A 402 7.18 -10.12 -32.61
C GLY A 402 7.60 -11.59 -32.41
N ILE A 403 8.89 -11.89 -32.30
CA ILE A 403 9.40 -13.26 -32.02
C ILE A 403 10.05 -13.29 -30.66
N ILE A 404 9.42 -13.98 -29.72
CA ILE A 404 9.89 -14.13 -28.35
C ILE A 404 10.48 -15.51 -28.13
N TRP A 405 11.69 -15.56 -27.57
CA TRP A 405 12.25 -16.79 -27.01
C TRP A 405 11.98 -16.84 -25.52
N ALA A 406 11.51 -17.99 -25.06
CA ALA A 406 11.14 -18.22 -23.67
C ALA A 406 11.94 -19.40 -23.11
N GLY A 407 12.78 -19.12 -22.13
CA GLY A 407 13.61 -20.11 -21.44
C GLY A 407 12.95 -20.60 -20.15
N GLY A 408 12.86 -21.93 -20.02
CA GLY A 408 12.23 -22.56 -18.86
C GLY A 408 13.22 -23.01 -17.78
N TYR A 409 12.68 -23.25 -16.58
CA TYR A 409 13.45 -23.79 -15.45
C TYR A 409 13.99 -25.21 -15.72
N THR A 410 13.17 -26.05 -16.36
CA THR A 410 13.57 -27.41 -16.84
C THR A 410 12.91 -27.77 -18.15
N SER A 411 12.16 -26.87 -18.76
CA SER A 411 11.36 -27.09 -19.97
C SER A 411 12.16 -26.90 -21.26
N GLY A 412 13.36 -26.30 -21.18
CA GLY A 412 14.14 -25.94 -22.36
C GLY A 412 13.73 -24.57 -22.94
N LEU A 413 13.81 -24.42 -24.26
CA LEU A 413 13.57 -23.18 -24.97
C LEU A 413 12.38 -23.30 -25.92
N TYR A 414 11.51 -22.29 -25.90
CA TYR A 414 10.38 -22.15 -26.80
C TYR A 414 10.49 -20.85 -27.58
N LYS A 415 10.03 -20.91 -28.84
CA LYS A 415 9.86 -19.76 -29.71
C LYS A 415 8.39 -19.45 -29.86
N ILE A 416 8.00 -18.24 -29.59
CA ILE A 416 6.62 -17.75 -29.68
C ILE A 416 6.58 -16.70 -30.80
N ASN A 417 5.64 -16.85 -31.73
CA ASN A 417 5.32 -15.82 -32.71
C ASN A 417 4.07 -15.09 -32.25
N LYS A 418 4.20 -13.78 -32.01
CA LYS A 418 3.15 -12.89 -31.49
C LYS A 418 1.98 -12.74 -32.47
N GLU A 419 2.26 -12.63 -33.77
CA GLU A 419 1.24 -12.38 -34.81
C GLU A 419 0.36 -13.62 -35.03
N SER A 420 0.98 -14.80 -35.17
CA SER A 420 0.25 -16.05 -35.39
C SER A 420 -0.20 -16.73 -34.10
N LEU A 421 0.23 -16.24 -32.94
CA LEU A 421 0.03 -16.87 -31.62
C LEU A 421 0.56 -18.32 -31.56
N SER A 422 1.49 -18.66 -32.44
CA SER A 422 2.06 -20.01 -32.53
C SER A 422 3.23 -20.19 -31.58
N VAL A 423 3.36 -21.39 -31.05
CA VAL A 423 4.42 -21.81 -30.15
C VAL A 423 5.13 -23.00 -30.71
N GLU A 424 6.45 -22.95 -30.73
CA GLU A 424 7.33 -24.02 -31.19
C GLU A 424 8.35 -24.34 -30.09
N TYR A 425 8.52 -25.66 -29.80
CA TYR A 425 9.65 -26.09 -29.00
C TYR A 425 10.91 -25.92 -29.84
N PHE A 426 11.75 -24.99 -29.42
CA PHE A 426 12.92 -24.58 -30.18
C PHE A 426 14.17 -24.84 -29.37
N SER A 427 15.05 -25.66 -29.88
CA SER A 427 16.20 -26.11 -29.14
C SER A 427 17.51 -26.01 -29.89
N PRO A 428 17.91 -24.79 -30.34
CA PRO A 428 19.17 -24.58 -31.01
C PRO A 428 20.36 -24.89 -30.11
N PHE A 429 20.18 -24.82 -28.80
CA PHE A 429 21.23 -25.04 -27.80
C PHE A 429 21.34 -26.50 -27.35
N LEU A 430 20.43 -27.38 -27.75
CA LEU A 430 20.47 -28.80 -27.39
C LEU A 430 21.42 -29.64 -28.26
N LEU A 431 21.87 -29.08 -29.40
CA LEU A 431 22.52 -29.86 -30.46
C LEU A 431 24.04 -29.97 -30.36
N THR A 432 24.66 -29.49 -29.29
CA THR A 432 26.12 -29.42 -29.26
C THR A 432 26.71 -29.98 -28.00
N SER A 433 27.01 -31.23 -28.02
CA SER A 433 28.25 -31.89 -27.70
C SER A 433 28.02 -33.36 -27.40
N ILE A 434 28.90 -34.14 -27.93
CA ILE A 434 29.13 -35.57 -27.69
C ILE A 434 29.15 -35.80 -26.17
N ASN A 435 28.13 -36.47 -25.62
CA ASN A 435 27.99 -36.90 -24.23
C ASN A 435 27.45 -35.95 -23.18
N MET A 436 26.84 -34.79 -23.52
CA MET A 436 26.17 -33.96 -22.51
C MET A 436 24.65 -34.06 -22.61
N GLN A 437 24.00 -34.18 -21.43
CA GLN A 437 22.55 -34.03 -21.30
C GLN A 437 22.15 -32.64 -21.80
N PRO A 438 21.02 -32.51 -22.52
CA PRO A 438 20.55 -31.21 -22.97
C PRO A 438 20.33 -30.28 -21.79
N ASP A 439 20.96 -29.11 -21.84
CA ASP A 439 20.76 -28.08 -20.83
C ASP A 439 19.38 -27.47 -20.99
N LYS A 440 18.43 -27.97 -20.22
CA LYS A 440 17.05 -27.52 -20.23
C LYS A 440 16.81 -26.31 -19.27
N TYR A 441 17.80 -25.96 -18.45
CA TYR A 441 17.77 -24.84 -17.53
C TYR A 441 18.37 -23.60 -18.21
N ILE A 442 17.52 -22.63 -18.52
CA ILE A 442 17.93 -21.39 -19.19
C ILE A 442 17.59 -20.23 -18.26
N ARG A 443 18.59 -19.75 -17.52
CA ARG A 443 18.38 -18.73 -16.49
C ARG A 443 18.53 -17.30 -16.99
N GLY A 444 19.48 -17.04 -17.87
CA GLY A 444 19.74 -15.74 -18.44
C GLY A 444 19.78 -15.78 -19.95
N MET A 445 19.11 -14.83 -20.59
CA MET A 445 19.13 -14.67 -22.05
C MET A 445 19.09 -13.21 -22.40
N ILE A 446 20.01 -12.78 -23.26
CA ILE A 446 20.06 -11.40 -23.77
C ILE A 446 20.36 -11.39 -25.26
N LYS A 447 19.89 -10.34 -25.94
CA LYS A 447 20.32 -9.98 -27.29
C LYS A 447 21.36 -8.86 -27.17
N ASP A 448 22.53 -9.07 -27.76
CA ASP A 448 23.59 -8.06 -27.77
C ASP A 448 23.40 -7.00 -28.89
N SER A 449 24.26 -5.98 -28.88
CA SER A 449 24.20 -4.89 -29.84
C SER A 449 24.49 -5.30 -31.31
N GLN A 450 25.10 -6.46 -31.52
CA GLN A 450 25.41 -7.04 -32.83
C GLN A 450 24.29 -7.99 -33.32
N GLY A 451 23.31 -8.27 -32.49
CA GLY A 451 22.15 -9.12 -32.79
C GLY A 451 22.33 -10.59 -32.45
N TYR A 452 23.41 -10.99 -31.78
CA TYR A 452 23.59 -12.34 -31.26
C TYR A 452 22.75 -12.57 -29.99
N ILE A 453 22.26 -13.79 -29.83
CA ILE A 453 21.51 -14.19 -28.62
C ILE A 453 22.44 -14.99 -27.71
N TRP A 454 22.67 -14.46 -26.52
CA TRP A 454 23.46 -15.11 -25.48
C TRP A 454 22.56 -15.81 -24.47
N SER A 455 22.93 -17.03 -24.08
CA SER A 455 22.18 -17.81 -23.12
C SER A 455 23.12 -18.52 -22.15
N GLY A 456 22.75 -18.46 -20.87
CA GLY A 456 23.45 -19.11 -19.77
C GLY A 456 22.50 -19.88 -18.84
N GLY A 457 23.05 -20.90 -18.20
CA GLY A 457 22.34 -21.76 -17.27
C GLY A 457 23.32 -22.55 -16.39
N PHE A 458 23.04 -23.84 -16.13
CA PHE A 458 23.92 -24.68 -15.29
C PHE A 458 25.28 -24.94 -15.93
N TYR A 459 25.29 -25.08 -17.27
CA TYR A 459 26.50 -25.50 -17.97
C TYR A 459 27.16 -24.31 -18.70
N ASN A 460 27.51 -24.48 -19.96
CA ASN A 460 28.28 -23.53 -20.72
C ASN A 460 27.48 -22.31 -21.16
N LEU A 461 28.17 -21.18 -21.32
CA LEU A 461 27.63 -20.03 -22.04
C LEU A 461 27.51 -20.37 -23.53
N LYS A 462 26.43 -19.95 -24.15
CA LYS A 462 26.08 -20.21 -25.54
C LYS A 462 25.78 -18.88 -26.24
N CYS A 463 26.23 -18.76 -27.48
CA CYS A 463 25.95 -17.64 -28.36
C CYS A 463 25.31 -18.17 -29.65
N PHE A 464 24.16 -17.66 -30.00
CA PHE A 464 23.43 -18.03 -31.21
C PHE A 464 23.47 -16.88 -32.23
N ASP A 465 23.83 -17.19 -33.47
CA ASP A 465 23.75 -16.27 -34.59
C ASP A 465 22.42 -16.47 -35.35
N LEU A 466 21.60 -15.43 -35.37
CA LEU A 466 20.29 -15.43 -36.05
C LEU A 466 20.41 -15.46 -37.57
N LYS A 467 21.59 -15.11 -38.15
CA LYS A 467 21.78 -14.99 -39.60
C LYS A 467 22.00 -16.35 -40.28
N ASP A 468 22.80 -17.18 -39.63
CA ASP A 468 23.16 -18.50 -40.18
C ASP A 468 22.67 -19.69 -39.33
N ASN A 469 21.95 -19.37 -38.25
CA ASN A 469 21.45 -20.34 -37.27
C ASN A 469 22.55 -21.17 -36.58
N SER A 470 23.76 -20.64 -36.47
CA SER A 470 24.88 -21.33 -35.81
C SER A 470 24.88 -21.08 -34.30
N VAL A 471 25.44 -22.05 -33.56
CA VAL A 471 25.64 -21.96 -32.11
C VAL A 471 27.12 -22.09 -31.80
N ARG A 472 27.66 -21.10 -31.10
CA ARG A 472 29.01 -21.14 -30.53
C ARG A 472 28.93 -21.39 -29.02
N LEU A 473 29.71 -22.37 -28.55
CA LEU A 473 29.87 -22.70 -27.14
C LEU A 473 31.10 -21.99 -26.57
N TYR A 474 30.97 -21.50 -25.34
CA TYR A 474 32.04 -20.94 -24.56
C TYR A 474 32.20 -21.74 -23.27
N PRO A 475 33.03 -22.83 -23.29
CA PRO A 475 33.25 -23.67 -22.11
C PRO A 475 34.16 -22.94 -21.09
N GLY A 476 34.13 -23.39 -19.83
CA GLY A 476 35.01 -22.89 -18.75
C GLY A 476 34.33 -22.21 -17.62
N VAL A 477 33.06 -21.73 -17.79
CA VAL A 477 32.25 -21.13 -16.74
C VAL A 477 30.89 -21.82 -16.68
N SER A 478 30.41 -22.09 -15.47
CA SER A 478 29.13 -22.75 -15.23
C SER A 478 28.30 -21.98 -14.20
N SER A 479 27.03 -22.42 -13.99
CA SER A 479 26.10 -21.79 -13.06
C SER A 479 25.94 -20.29 -13.31
N ILE A 480 25.73 -19.95 -14.58
CA ILE A 480 25.61 -18.57 -15.06
C ILE A 480 24.25 -18.03 -14.64
N THR A 481 24.27 -16.87 -14.00
CA THR A 481 23.10 -16.21 -13.42
C THR A 481 22.74 -14.88 -14.09
N ALA A 482 23.74 -14.19 -14.62
CA ALA A 482 23.57 -12.90 -15.28
C ALA A 482 24.57 -12.72 -16.43
N ILE A 483 24.15 -12.04 -17.49
CA ILE A 483 24.95 -11.74 -18.68
C ILE A 483 24.74 -10.27 -19.01
N ALA A 484 25.83 -9.55 -19.29
CA ALA A 484 25.74 -8.18 -19.77
C ALA A 484 26.82 -7.89 -20.82
N GLU A 485 26.48 -7.14 -21.87
CA GLU A 485 27.46 -6.69 -22.86
C GLU A 485 28.32 -5.56 -22.27
N LYS A 486 29.64 -5.71 -22.31
CA LYS A 486 30.56 -4.62 -21.96
C LYS A 486 30.87 -3.75 -23.14
N ASP A 487 31.24 -4.37 -24.26
CA ASP A 487 31.57 -3.74 -25.53
C ASP A 487 31.43 -4.79 -26.65
N SER A 488 31.72 -4.40 -27.90
CA SER A 488 31.58 -5.29 -29.06
C SER A 488 32.42 -6.57 -29.00
N ARG A 489 33.44 -6.63 -28.13
CA ARG A 489 34.35 -7.77 -27.99
C ARG A 489 34.18 -8.50 -26.68
N HIS A 490 33.69 -7.86 -25.63
CA HIS A 490 33.71 -8.43 -24.30
C HIS A 490 32.30 -8.55 -23.70
N MET A 491 32.08 -9.65 -22.97
CA MET A 491 30.86 -9.92 -22.21
C MET A 491 31.17 -10.06 -20.72
N TRP A 492 30.37 -9.45 -19.87
CA TRP A 492 30.34 -9.72 -18.43
C TRP A 492 29.49 -10.94 -18.14
N ILE A 493 30.04 -11.88 -17.39
CA ILE A 493 29.37 -13.12 -16.99
C ILE A 493 29.33 -13.18 -15.47
N GLY A 494 28.13 -13.07 -14.91
CA GLY A 494 27.84 -13.28 -13.49
C GLY A 494 27.48 -14.72 -13.23
N THR A 495 28.00 -15.25 -12.14
CA THR A 495 27.77 -16.65 -11.72
C THR A 495 27.47 -16.71 -10.22
N VAL A 496 27.15 -17.89 -9.73
CA VAL A 496 27.06 -18.16 -8.28
C VAL A 496 28.43 -18.06 -7.58
N ALA A 497 29.53 -18.11 -8.32
CA ALA A 497 30.89 -18.12 -7.79
C ALA A 497 31.69 -16.83 -8.06
N GLY A 498 31.09 -15.86 -8.77
CA GLY A 498 31.74 -14.58 -9.02
C GLY A 498 31.56 -14.01 -10.43
N LEU A 499 32.37 -13.02 -10.74
CA LEU A 499 32.34 -12.25 -11.98
C LEU A 499 33.46 -12.68 -12.91
N TYR A 500 33.13 -12.85 -14.19
CA TYR A 500 34.06 -13.13 -15.26
C TYR A 500 33.90 -12.13 -16.40
N LEU A 501 35.00 -11.82 -17.07
CA LEU A 501 35.03 -11.09 -18.33
C LEU A 501 35.41 -12.09 -19.42
N LEU A 502 34.53 -12.26 -20.42
CA LEU A 502 34.76 -13.09 -21.60
C LEU A 502 35.27 -12.24 -22.77
N ASP A 503 36.35 -12.66 -23.41
CA ASP A 503 36.73 -12.20 -24.76
C ASP A 503 36.01 -13.10 -25.78
N ARG A 504 35.14 -12.52 -26.61
CA ARG A 504 34.29 -13.23 -27.58
C ARG A 504 35.09 -13.90 -28.69
N ASP A 505 36.23 -13.30 -29.08
CA ASP A 505 37.03 -13.79 -30.20
C ASP A 505 37.86 -14.99 -29.77
N SER A 506 38.62 -14.89 -28.69
CA SER A 506 39.46 -15.97 -28.19
C SER A 506 38.65 -17.04 -27.43
N GLY A 507 37.58 -16.68 -26.76
CA GLY A 507 36.82 -17.54 -25.86
C GLY A 507 37.40 -17.62 -24.44
N ASP A 508 38.40 -16.78 -24.13
CA ASP A 508 39.05 -16.77 -22.83
C ASP A 508 38.26 -16.02 -21.78
N TYR A 509 38.24 -16.55 -20.55
CA TYR A 509 37.62 -15.94 -19.38
C TYR A 509 38.68 -15.36 -18.44
N GLN A 510 38.49 -14.11 -18.05
CA GLN A 510 39.24 -13.48 -16.97
C GLN A 510 38.35 -13.43 -15.71
N TYR A 511 38.77 -14.10 -14.63
CA TYR A 511 38.10 -13.98 -13.33
C TYR A 511 38.38 -12.59 -12.71
N ILE A 512 37.35 -11.92 -12.19
CA ILE A 512 37.43 -10.64 -11.52
C ILE A 512 37.13 -10.86 -10.02
N ALA A 513 38.14 -10.82 -9.19
CA ALA A 513 37.99 -10.99 -7.73
C ALA A 513 37.21 -9.81 -7.13
N MET A 514 36.07 -10.10 -6.53
CA MET A 514 35.23 -9.08 -5.86
C MET A 514 35.61 -9.00 -4.36
N PRO A 515 35.61 -7.80 -3.75
CA PRO A 515 35.99 -7.57 -2.35
C PRO A 515 34.80 -7.86 -1.39
N VAL A 516 34.12 -9.00 -1.53
CA VAL A 516 32.95 -9.38 -0.74
C VAL A 516 32.97 -10.87 -0.40
N GLU A 517 32.29 -11.24 0.70
CA GLU A 517 32.22 -12.64 1.13
C GLU A 517 31.35 -13.49 0.21
N SER A 518 30.15 -13.00 -0.12
CA SER A 518 29.26 -13.65 -1.05
C SER A 518 29.45 -13.12 -2.47
N SER A 519 29.99 -13.94 -3.34
CA SER A 519 30.23 -13.62 -4.76
C SER A 519 29.06 -14.01 -5.69
N TYR A 520 27.91 -14.44 -5.13
CA TYR A 520 26.75 -14.85 -5.91
C TYR A 520 26.12 -13.62 -6.56
N ILE A 521 26.13 -13.55 -7.90
CA ILE A 521 25.62 -12.43 -8.70
C ILE A 521 24.20 -12.75 -9.16
N ASN A 522 23.24 -11.89 -8.85
CA ASN A 522 21.87 -11.99 -9.35
C ASN A 522 21.67 -11.22 -10.66
N THR A 523 22.30 -10.06 -10.81
CA THR A 523 22.06 -9.16 -11.94
C THR A 523 23.28 -8.30 -12.24
N LEU A 524 23.43 -7.90 -13.51
CA LEU A 524 24.50 -7.04 -14.01
C LEU A 524 23.91 -5.93 -14.87
N TYR A 525 24.41 -4.72 -14.71
CA TYR A 525 24.10 -3.60 -15.60
C TYR A 525 25.36 -2.83 -15.95
N GLN A 526 25.70 -2.75 -17.25
CA GLN A 526 26.79 -1.96 -17.78
C GLN A 526 26.26 -0.56 -18.13
N SER A 527 26.71 0.46 -17.42
CA SER A 527 26.28 1.83 -17.70
C SER A 527 27.09 2.48 -18.82
N ALA A 528 26.53 3.55 -19.41
CA ALA A 528 27.14 4.25 -20.53
C ALA A 528 28.46 4.98 -20.16
N ASP A 529 28.63 5.36 -18.90
CA ASP A 529 29.86 5.97 -18.37
C ASP A 529 31.01 4.98 -18.15
N GLY A 530 30.74 3.68 -18.35
CA GLY A 530 31.71 2.60 -18.29
C GLY A 530 31.77 1.87 -16.94
N LEU A 531 30.90 2.21 -15.97
CA LEU A 531 30.77 1.48 -14.71
C LEU A 531 29.91 0.23 -14.89
N LEU A 532 30.33 -0.88 -14.29
CA LEU A 532 29.51 -2.07 -14.15
C LEU A 532 28.85 -2.05 -12.77
N TYR A 533 27.52 -2.13 -12.73
CA TYR A 533 26.75 -2.33 -11.52
C TYR A 533 26.48 -3.82 -11.32
N ILE A 534 26.77 -4.34 -10.13
CA ILE A 534 26.72 -5.76 -9.80
C ILE A 534 25.77 -5.95 -8.62
N GLY A 535 24.61 -6.54 -8.85
CA GLY A 535 23.67 -6.90 -7.80
C GLY A 535 23.96 -8.32 -7.29
N THR A 536 24.14 -8.44 -5.98
CA THR A 536 24.54 -9.71 -5.35
C THR A 536 23.43 -10.31 -4.50
N ASN A 537 23.60 -11.57 -4.16
CA ASN A 537 22.80 -12.24 -3.15
C ASN A 537 23.55 -12.19 -1.81
N GLY A 538 23.13 -11.29 -0.92
CA GLY A 538 23.64 -11.14 0.44
C GLY A 538 24.75 -10.11 0.64
N SER A 539 25.36 -9.56 -0.43
CA SER A 539 26.43 -8.57 -0.32
C SER A 539 26.08 -7.16 -0.84
N GLY A 540 24.79 -6.88 -1.12
CA GLY A 540 24.36 -5.57 -1.62
C GLY A 540 24.73 -5.35 -3.09
N VAL A 541 25.06 -4.10 -3.44
CA VAL A 541 25.46 -3.70 -4.79
C VAL A 541 26.89 -3.21 -4.81
N LEU A 542 27.65 -3.63 -5.84
CA LEU A 542 28.96 -3.12 -6.15
C LEU A 542 28.93 -2.34 -7.45
N THR A 543 29.71 -1.28 -7.54
CA THR A 543 30.10 -0.67 -8.82
C THR A 543 31.55 -1.02 -9.10
N TYR A 544 31.87 -1.38 -10.36
CA TYR A 544 33.20 -1.74 -10.78
C TYR A 544 33.65 -0.88 -11.96
N ASP A 545 34.73 -0.16 -11.75
CA ASP A 545 35.46 0.53 -12.84
C ASP A 545 36.58 -0.39 -13.36
N HIS A 546 36.36 -0.95 -14.54
CA HIS A 546 37.33 -1.87 -15.16
C HIS A 546 38.64 -1.19 -15.55
N ARG A 547 38.64 0.11 -15.88
CA ARG A 547 39.81 0.86 -16.29
C ARG A 547 40.79 1.05 -15.14
N ASN A 548 40.21 1.40 -13.97
CA ASN A 548 40.97 1.65 -12.75
C ASN A 548 41.06 0.42 -11.83
N LYS A 549 40.38 -0.68 -12.19
CA LYS A 549 40.25 -1.92 -11.40
C LYS A 549 39.76 -1.66 -9.97
N ASN A 550 38.85 -0.69 -9.82
CA ASN A 550 38.35 -0.23 -8.53
C ASN A 550 36.89 -0.62 -8.32
N PHE A 551 36.59 -1.09 -7.09
CA PHE A 551 35.24 -1.37 -6.64
C PHE A 551 34.78 -0.33 -5.62
N VAL A 552 33.49 0.05 -5.69
CA VAL A 552 32.79 0.70 -4.59
C VAL A 552 31.67 -0.22 -4.14
N HIS A 553 31.59 -0.47 -2.84
CA HIS A 553 30.66 -1.44 -2.25
C HIS A 553 29.61 -0.72 -1.40
N TYR A 554 28.32 -0.93 -1.72
CA TYR A 554 27.17 -0.41 -1.02
C TYR A 554 26.36 -1.56 -0.43
N TYR A 555 26.11 -1.51 0.89
CA TYR A 555 25.34 -2.52 1.62
C TYR A 555 24.58 -1.87 2.79
N THR A 556 23.65 -2.57 3.40
CA THR A 556 22.79 -2.03 4.48
C THR A 556 23.54 -1.45 5.67
N GLY A 557 24.79 -1.85 5.89
CA GLY A 557 25.63 -1.33 6.98
C GLY A 557 26.32 0.01 6.68
N ASN A 558 26.42 0.44 5.41
CA ASN A 558 27.10 1.69 5.04
C ASN A 558 26.25 2.67 4.24
N CYS A 559 25.07 2.30 3.82
CA CYS A 559 24.15 3.17 3.11
C CYS A 559 22.68 2.81 3.43
N ALA A 560 21.74 3.60 2.92
CA ALA A 560 20.32 3.39 3.11
C ALA A 560 19.71 2.36 2.13
N LEU A 561 20.44 1.31 1.80
CA LEU A 561 19.93 0.19 1.01
C LEU A 561 18.93 -0.62 1.87
N VAL A 562 17.81 -1.04 1.26
CA VAL A 562 16.74 -1.73 2.01
C VAL A 562 17.06 -3.19 2.31
N SER A 563 17.81 -3.85 1.42
CA SER A 563 18.28 -5.22 1.57
C SER A 563 19.62 -5.43 0.88
N ASN A 564 20.40 -6.40 1.33
CA ASN A 564 21.64 -6.85 0.68
C ASN A 564 21.40 -7.85 -0.46
N ASN A 565 20.15 -8.30 -0.67
CA ASN A 565 19.75 -9.13 -1.78
C ASN A 565 19.23 -8.26 -2.94
N ILE A 566 20.09 -7.97 -3.90
CA ILE A 566 19.72 -7.19 -5.09
C ILE A 566 19.32 -8.13 -6.20
N TYR A 567 18.05 -8.08 -6.59
CA TYR A 567 17.46 -9.03 -7.53
C TYR A 567 17.47 -8.53 -8.97
N THR A 568 17.15 -7.26 -9.20
CA THR A 568 17.15 -6.66 -10.54
C THR A 568 17.77 -5.26 -10.47
N ILE A 569 18.57 -4.90 -11.45
CA ILE A 569 19.05 -3.55 -11.68
C ILE A 569 18.51 -3.12 -13.04
N LEU A 570 17.68 -2.08 -13.06
CA LEU A 570 17.19 -1.51 -14.31
C LEU A 570 18.20 -0.51 -14.87
N PRO A 571 18.24 -0.32 -16.21
CA PRO A 571 19.08 0.69 -16.85
C PRO A 571 18.88 2.08 -16.25
N GLU A 572 19.93 2.90 -16.35
CA GLU A 572 19.90 4.29 -15.89
C GLU A 572 18.78 5.08 -16.57
N MET A 573 18.04 5.81 -15.74
CA MET A 573 16.99 6.72 -16.17
C MET A 573 17.15 8.06 -15.43
N ASP A 574 17.48 9.13 -16.17
CA ASP A 574 17.64 10.49 -15.62
C ASP A 574 18.60 10.60 -14.42
N GLY A 575 19.74 9.91 -14.47
CA GLY A 575 20.72 9.90 -13.39
C GLY A 575 20.32 9.06 -12.17
N CYS A 576 19.33 8.18 -12.34
CA CYS A 576 18.83 7.29 -11.30
C CYS A 576 18.86 5.83 -11.76
N ILE A 577 19.29 4.92 -10.90
CA ILE A 577 19.24 3.47 -11.10
C ILE A 577 18.22 2.88 -10.14
N ILE A 578 17.27 2.11 -10.65
CA ILE A 578 16.27 1.39 -9.86
C ILE A 578 16.76 -0.03 -9.61
N MET A 579 16.66 -0.46 -8.35
CA MET A 579 17.01 -1.81 -7.91
C MET A 579 15.84 -2.42 -7.17
N SER A 580 15.49 -3.65 -7.50
CA SER A 580 14.52 -4.44 -6.73
C SER A 580 15.22 -5.39 -5.76
N THR A 581 14.56 -5.66 -4.65
CA THR A 581 15.06 -6.52 -3.57
C THR A 581 13.96 -7.45 -3.05
N GLU A 582 14.22 -8.21 -2.02
CA GLU A 582 13.19 -9.00 -1.31
C GLU A 582 12.27 -8.12 -0.42
N ASP A 583 12.74 -6.93 -0.02
CA ASP A 583 12.04 -6.05 0.93
C ASP A 583 11.55 -4.74 0.29
N GLY A 584 11.60 -4.63 -1.04
CA GLY A 584 11.13 -3.43 -1.73
C GLY A 584 12.02 -2.98 -2.88
N ILE A 585 11.89 -1.71 -3.21
CA ILE A 585 12.60 -1.04 -4.30
C ILE A 585 13.53 0.02 -3.71
N THR A 586 14.76 0.05 -4.20
CA THR A 586 15.71 1.11 -3.89
C THR A 586 16.06 1.87 -5.17
N SER A 587 16.04 3.19 -5.14
CA SER A 587 16.61 4.03 -6.19
C SER A 587 17.95 4.62 -5.75
N PHE A 588 18.94 4.54 -6.62
CA PHE A 588 20.24 5.11 -6.42
C PHE A 588 20.44 6.33 -7.31
N GLN A 589 20.63 7.50 -6.69
CA GLN A 589 20.95 8.74 -7.40
C GLN A 589 22.45 8.79 -7.69
N ILE A 590 22.84 8.78 -8.95
CA ILE A 590 24.25 8.67 -9.36
C ILE A 590 25.05 9.92 -8.96
N LYS A 591 24.44 11.12 -9.06
CA LYS A 591 25.09 12.42 -8.85
C LYS A 591 25.59 12.61 -7.40
N ASP A 592 24.73 12.35 -6.44
CA ASP A 592 24.98 12.58 -5.00
C ASP A 592 25.16 11.29 -4.21
N LYS A 593 25.09 10.14 -4.88
CA LYS A 593 25.27 8.79 -4.31
C LYS A 593 24.31 8.51 -3.16
N THR A 594 23.08 9.03 -3.25
CA THR A 594 22.04 8.81 -2.26
C THR A 594 21.12 7.69 -2.66
N PHE A 595 20.58 6.99 -1.64
CA PHE A 595 19.63 5.90 -1.80
C PHE A 595 18.26 6.33 -1.26
N HIS A 596 17.21 6.04 -2.01
CA HIS A 596 15.82 6.27 -1.61
C HIS A 596 15.04 4.97 -1.77
N ASN A 597 14.28 4.60 -0.74
CA ASN A 597 13.58 3.33 -0.68
C ASN A 597 12.08 3.49 -0.84
N ARG A 598 11.44 2.42 -1.30
CA ARG A 598 10.00 2.21 -1.23
C ARG A 598 9.75 0.77 -0.81
N THR A 599 9.13 0.62 0.35
CA THR A 599 8.82 -0.67 0.99
C THR A 599 7.30 -0.84 1.13
N SER A 600 6.87 -1.98 1.66
CA SER A 600 5.46 -2.20 2.01
C SER A 600 4.93 -1.18 3.02
N GLU A 601 5.76 -0.72 3.97
CA GLU A 601 5.41 0.35 4.91
C GLU A 601 5.14 1.69 4.21
N GLN A 602 5.74 1.90 3.05
CA GLN A 602 5.57 3.08 2.21
C GLN A 602 4.56 2.87 1.09
N GLY A 603 3.69 1.87 1.22
CA GLY A 603 2.57 1.63 0.32
C GLY A 603 2.89 0.80 -0.91
N LEU A 604 4.02 0.10 -0.96
CA LEU A 604 4.31 -0.88 -2.00
C LEU A 604 3.51 -2.15 -1.73
N LEU A 605 2.67 -2.58 -2.67
CA LEU A 605 1.76 -3.71 -2.48
C LEU A 605 2.48 -5.06 -2.44
N SER A 606 3.51 -5.23 -3.26
CA SER A 606 4.41 -6.37 -3.18
C SER A 606 5.82 -5.89 -2.95
N ALA A 607 6.48 -6.40 -1.94
CA ALA A 607 7.86 -6.06 -1.60
C ALA A 607 8.85 -7.14 -2.02
N CYS A 608 8.41 -8.38 -2.19
CA CYS A 608 9.28 -9.52 -2.54
C CYS A 608 9.37 -9.68 -4.06
N PHE A 609 10.37 -9.07 -4.68
CA PHE A 609 10.60 -9.18 -6.12
C PHE A 609 11.38 -10.44 -6.48
N ASN A 610 11.36 -10.81 -7.77
CA ASN A 610 12.10 -11.96 -8.27
C ASN A 610 13.41 -11.55 -8.96
N PRO A 611 14.47 -12.38 -8.90
CA PRO A 611 15.74 -12.11 -9.56
C PRO A 611 15.58 -11.97 -11.08
N SER A 612 16.23 -10.94 -11.65
CA SER A 612 16.22 -10.62 -13.08
C SER A 612 14.81 -10.41 -13.68
N SER A 613 13.83 -10.10 -12.83
CA SER A 613 12.43 -9.90 -13.23
C SER A 613 12.09 -8.42 -13.29
N GLY A 614 12.39 -7.76 -14.40
CA GLY A 614 12.04 -6.36 -14.59
C GLY A 614 12.51 -5.80 -15.91
N THR A 615 11.80 -4.77 -16.38
CA THR A 615 12.11 -4.05 -17.63
C THR A 615 11.86 -2.56 -17.49
N LEU A 616 12.71 -1.77 -18.14
CA LEU A 616 12.47 -0.35 -18.38
C LEU A 616 11.60 -0.23 -19.63
N CYS A 617 10.50 0.51 -19.53
CA CYS A 617 9.58 0.73 -20.65
C CYS A 617 9.98 1.98 -21.47
N ARG A 618 9.63 2.01 -22.75
CA ARG A 618 9.94 3.12 -23.67
C ARG A 618 9.30 4.44 -23.29
N ASN A 619 8.18 4.40 -22.57
CA ASN A 619 7.51 5.60 -22.05
C ASN A 619 8.23 6.21 -20.82
N GLY A 620 9.36 5.63 -20.40
CA GLY A 620 10.11 6.04 -19.21
C GLY A 620 9.56 5.48 -17.90
N GLY A 621 8.51 4.64 -17.93
CA GLY A 621 8.08 3.82 -16.83
C GLY A 621 8.88 2.51 -16.72
N PHE A 622 8.56 1.67 -15.75
CA PHE A 622 9.18 0.36 -15.60
C PHE A 622 8.22 -0.66 -14.98
N VAL A 623 8.50 -1.94 -15.20
CA VAL A 623 7.73 -3.05 -14.63
C VAL A 623 8.68 -3.98 -13.88
N LEU A 624 8.29 -4.40 -12.68
CA LEU A 624 9.02 -5.37 -11.87
C LEU A 624 8.12 -6.55 -11.54
N GLY A 625 8.61 -7.77 -11.75
CA GLY A 625 7.92 -9.00 -11.37
C GLY A 625 8.25 -9.42 -9.95
N SER A 626 7.26 -9.93 -9.26
CA SER A 626 7.33 -10.34 -7.87
C SER A 626 6.77 -11.74 -7.64
N THR A 627 6.78 -12.22 -6.41
CA THR A 627 6.13 -13.46 -5.99
C THR A 627 4.61 -13.35 -5.95
N ASP A 628 4.07 -12.12 -6.05
CA ASP A 628 2.65 -11.81 -5.93
C ASP A 628 2.17 -10.87 -7.06
N GLY A 629 2.49 -11.23 -8.30
CA GLY A 629 2.16 -10.46 -9.50
C GLY A 629 3.32 -9.62 -10.03
N ALA A 630 2.99 -8.57 -10.77
CA ALA A 630 3.96 -7.59 -11.24
C ALA A 630 3.49 -6.17 -10.89
N VAL A 631 4.44 -5.28 -10.69
CA VAL A 631 4.17 -3.87 -10.38
C VAL A 631 4.65 -3.01 -11.54
N GLU A 632 3.75 -2.27 -12.17
CA GLU A 632 4.05 -1.33 -13.25
C GLU A 632 4.04 0.10 -12.72
N PHE A 633 5.11 0.82 -12.94
CA PHE A 633 5.24 2.26 -12.72
C PHE A 633 5.20 2.96 -14.08
N PRO A 634 4.06 3.57 -14.46
CA PRO A 634 3.85 4.10 -15.81
C PRO A 634 4.61 5.38 -16.09
N GLU A 635 5.10 6.05 -15.05
CA GLU A 635 5.86 7.29 -15.11
C GLU A 635 7.10 7.22 -14.22
N LYS A 636 8.01 8.18 -14.39
CA LYS A 636 9.21 8.33 -13.56
C LYS A 636 8.85 8.34 -12.08
N LEU A 637 9.41 7.40 -11.35
CA LEU A 637 9.21 7.31 -9.92
C LEU A 637 9.89 8.53 -9.24
N ARG A 638 9.09 9.51 -8.81
CA ARG A 638 9.59 10.56 -7.94
C ARG A 638 9.60 10.00 -6.51
N PHE A 639 10.77 9.69 -6.00
CA PHE A 639 10.93 9.39 -4.59
C PHE A 639 10.75 10.70 -3.82
N PRO A 640 9.79 10.78 -2.88
CA PRO A 640 9.71 11.96 -2.03
C PRO A 640 11.02 12.04 -1.24
N THR A 641 11.68 13.18 -1.29
CA THR A 641 12.81 13.52 -0.44
C THR A 641 12.28 13.70 1.00
N TYR A 642 12.09 12.60 1.72
CA TYR A 642 11.93 12.68 3.16
C TYR A 642 13.31 12.99 3.72
N ALA A 643 13.53 14.26 4.05
CA ALA A 643 14.62 14.62 4.94
C ALA A 643 14.32 13.93 6.29
N TYR A 644 14.97 12.81 6.54
CA TYR A 644 15.08 12.28 7.90
C TYR A 644 15.61 13.42 8.75
N LYS A 645 14.79 13.95 9.66
CA LYS A 645 15.28 14.91 10.66
C LYS A 645 16.32 14.16 11.48
N LYS A 646 17.55 14.56 11.35
CA LYS A 646 18.75 14.07 12.08
C LYS A 646 18.62 14.11 13.62
N ASN A 647 17.45 14.49 14.15
CA ASN A 647 17.18 14.65 15.57
C ASN A 647 16.90 13.35 16.33
N ASP A 648 16.55 12.26 15.64
CA ASP A 648 16.22 11.02 16.34
C ASP A 648 17.46 10.21 16.73
N ILE A 649 18.54 10.28 15.96
CA ILE A 649 19.80 9.60 16.31
C ILE A 649 20.50 10.30 17.48
N LYS A 650 20.37 11.62 17.61
CA LYS A 650 20.98 12.37 18.71
C LYS A 650 20.34 12.04 20.07
N ARG A 651 19.04 11.71 20.10
CA ARG A 651 18.33 11.31 21.31
C ARG A 651 18.79 9.94 21.85
N PHE A 652 19.15 9.00 20.97
CA PHE A 652 19.70 7.70 21.40
C PHE A 652 21.10 7.83 21.97
N SER A 653 21.96 8.68 21.40
CA SER A 653 23.31 8.95 21.96
C SER A 653 23.25 9.69 23.28
N ASP A 654 22.29 10.59 23.47
CA ASP A 654 22.10 11.37 24.69
C ASP A 654 21.54 10.52 25.85
N ILE A 655 20.70 9.50 25.54
CA ILE A 655 20.20 8.52 26.53
C ILE A 655 21.33 7.57 26.96
N LEU A 656 22.19 7.15 26.05
CA LEU A 656 23.36 6.30 26.37
C LEU A 656 24.45 7.08 27.12
N SER A 657 24.61 8.38 26.87
CA SER A 657 25.58 9.22 27.57
C SER A 657 25.10 9.66 28.96
N ALA A 658 23.82 9.59 29.26
CA ALA A 658 23.22 9.96 30.53
C ALA A 658 23.34 8.88 31.64
N GLY A 659 23.97 7.75 31.37
CA GLY A 659 24.39 6.78 32.39
C GLY A 659 23.29 6.12 33.21
N LEU A 660 22.08 5.95 32.64
CA LEU A 660 21.03 5.20 33.30
C LEU A 660 21.26 3.68 33.12
N SER A 661 21.94 3.09 34.14
CA SER A 661 22.05 1.65 34.28
C SER A 661 20.66 1.04 34.53
N TRP A 662 20.29 0.02 33.78
CA TRP A 662 19.14 -0.81 34.04
C TRP A 662 19.28 -1.55 35.38
N ARG A 663 18.43 -1.27 36.32
CA ARG A 663 18.08 -2.14 37.43
C ARG A 663 16.60 -2.55 37.32
#